data_ab52eb335ac5467309d656bcb8f9c426
#
_entry.id   ab52eb335ac5467309d656bcb8f9c426
#
_cell.length_a   1.000
_cell.length_b   1.000
_cell.length_c   1.000
_cell.angle_alpha   90.00
_cell.angle_beta   90.00
_cell.angle_gamma   90.00
#
_symmetry.space_group_name_H-M   'P 1'
#
loop_
_entity.id
_entity.type
_entity.pdbx_description
1 polymer ?
#
loop_
_entity_poly.entity_id
_entity_poly.type
_entity_poly.pdbx_seq_one_letter_code
_entity_poly.pdbx_strand_id
1 'polypeptide(L)'
;DGQNDLYLLKSDNDKEADLLETLKHKVVRLTNTKESEKDPLIAPDGKSIVFKRGRGQLIVSKIDVNGKLSNETVLLDGWDTPRGVSWSPDSKWLAYSLSDLDFNSEIYIQKADNAQKPVNISMHPKQDRGPVWSADGKKLMFSSNRNNGDYDVWFTWLNKSDWEKTPEDWEEEKNKDEKSDKKKDDSKDKNDDDPKDTVKDITIDFGNIYERQVQVTSFVGGEFGRFISNDGKTIYYTTGNGSRGDADVESDLFKITWDGKDKKDITSKNTKPSNIVADKKGTKFIMTTGSGSLSSLNLSSDKTKSLSFSAKMDVDYFEESNQIFDEGWKAINDGFYDPNFHGQDWEDLKKKYKPLAMKASTRTDFQNIFNWMLGQINASHMGFSIGEDREDLQRETTGLLGVEVKPNTNGSLEVTAVVANMPADKSASQIKVGDIITAVNGTKLTKNLNFYSLLEGTANEKIYLEVKRGNTTLEVIIRPDFSNRAENYNAWVKERKRLTEKYSNGKLGYIHIQGMNWQSFENFERELTAAGLGKQGIVIDVRFNGGGWTTDYLMAVLSVKQYAYTIPRGAASNLEKEHTKFINHYPFSERLPLAAWTKPSVALCNQNSYSNAEIFSHAYKALNIGTLVGVPTFGAVISTGSASLIDGSRVRMPYRGWYVKETQSNMELGPAVPDILIDNNPDDKAKGKDTQLKTAVDTLLKQI
;
A
#
# COMPACT_ATOMS: atom_id res chain seq x y z
N ASP A 1 19.66 -3.94 23.52
CA ASP A 1 19.50 -5.30 23.01
C ASP A 1 18.45 -5.40 21.89
N GLY A 2 17.81 -4.27 21.50
CA GLY A 2 16.77 -4.20 20.47
C GLY A 2 15.41 -4.72 20.92
N GLN A 3 15.25 -5.07 22.18
CA GLN A 3 14.01 -5.56 22.76
C GLN A 3 13.21 -4.41 23.37
N ASN A 4 11.89 -4.43 23.16
CA ASN A 4 10.98 -3.49 23.81
C ASN A 4 10.44 -4.11 25.11
N ASP A 5 10.46 -3.34 26.17
CA ASP A 5 9.79 -3.63 27.44
C ASP A 5 8.78 -2.52 27.75
N LEU A 6 7.86 -2.81 28.66
CA LEU A 6 6.94 -1.82 29.16
C LEU A 6 7.54 -1.06 30.35
N TYR A 7 7.37 0.25 30.34
CA TYR A 7 7.81 1.15 31.40
C TYR A 7 6.67 2.05 31.84
N LEU A 8 6.64 2.40 33.10
CA LEU A 8 5.75 3.39 33.68
C LEU A 8 6.53 4.65 34.04
N LEU A 9 6.14 5.79 33.46
CA LEU A 9 6.59 7.10 33.90
C LEU A 9 5.63 7.60 34.98
N LYS A 10 6.12 7.95 36.14
CA LYS A 10 5.34 8.53 37.24
C LYS A 10 6.07 9.66 37.96
N SER A 11 5.35 10.45 38.75
CA SER A 11 5.96 11.39 39.65
C SER A 11 6.80 10.67 40.71
N ASP A 12 7.98 11.21 41.00
CA ASP A 12 8.84 10.82 42.14
C ASP A 12 8.69 11.81 43.31
N ASN A 13 7.56 12.50 43.36
CA ASN A 13 7.21 13.43 44.42
C ASN A 13 5.87 13.01 45.04
N ASP A 14 5.91 12.51 46.28
CA ASP A 14 4.73 12.03 47.01
C ASP A 14 3.67 13.10 47.27
N LYS A 15 4.05 14.39 47.13
CA LYS A 15 3.14 15.53 47.36
C LYS A 15 2.51 16.05 46.06
N GLU A 16 3.02 15.61 44.90
CA GLU A 16 2.54 16.06 43.60
C GLU A 16 2.51 14.87 42.63
N ALA A 17 1.33 14.34 42.42
CA ALA A 17 1.15 13.17 41.52
C ALA A 17 1.00 13.54 40.06
N ASP A 18 0.66 14.80 39.76
CA ASP A 18 0.49 15.26 38.37
C ASP A 18 1.85 15.31 37.66
N LEU A 19 1.93 14.62 36.51
CA LEU A 19 3.12 14.55 35.71
C LEU A 19 3.52 15.89 35.08
N LEU A 20 2.58 16.83 34.94
CA LEU A 20 2.84 18.16 34.36
C LEU A 20 3.33 19.15 35.41
N GLU A 21 2.91 18.98 36.67
CA GLU A 21 3.25 19.88 37.78
C GLU A 21 4.49 19.41 38.52
N THR A 22 4.80 18.11 38.50
CA THR A 22 5.95 17.57 39.21
C THR A 22 7.26 17.92 38.49
N LEU A 23 8.28 18.31 39.25
CA LEU A 23 9.66 18.51 38.72
C LEU A 23 10.53 17.25 38.82
N LYS A 24 10.02 16.16 39.39
CA LYS A 24 10.74 14.91 39.58
C LYS A 24 9.96 13.76 38.98
N HIS A 25 10.57 13.05 38.10
CA HIS A 25 10.00 11.91 37.41
C HIS A 25 10.79 10.65 37.69
N LYS A 26 10.10 9.52 37.74
CA LYS A 26 10.69 8.20 37.86
C LYS A 26 10.16 7.28 36.77
N VAL A 27 11.07 6.56 36.14
CA VAL A 27 10.76 5.50 35.18
C VAL A 27 10.88 4.15 35.87
N VAL A 28 9.82 3.34 35.82
CA VAL A 28 9.75 2.01 36.40
C VAL A 28 9.57 0.99 35.29
N ARG A 29 10.48 0.02 35.17
CA ARG A 29 10.34 -1.08 34.24
C ARG A 29 9.25 -2.04 34.73
N LEU A 30 8.27 -2.35 33.85
CA LEU A 30 7.12 -3.20 34.18
C LEU A 30 7.34 -4.65 33.73
N THR A 31 8.03 -4.85 32.61
CA THR A 31 8.30 -6.18 32.05
C THR A 31 9.79 -6.41 31.89
N ASN A 32 10.20 -7.68 31.92
CA ASN A 32 11.58 -8.11 31.75
C ASN A 32 11.59 -9.57 31.28
N THR A 33 11.01 -9.82 30.10
CA THR A 33 10.95 -11.15 29.50
C THR A 33 12.01 -11.27 28.39
N LYS A 34 12.07 -12.38 27.69
CA LYS A 34 12.94 -12.54 26.51
C LYS A 34 12.27 -12.04 25.23
N GLU A 35 10.97 -11.81 25.28
CA GLU A 35 10.17 -11.35 24.16
C GLU A 35 9.93 -9.83 24.26
N SER A 36 9.75 -9.18 23.12
CA SER A 36 9.35 -7.76 23.10
C SER A 36 7.91 -7.58 23.52
N GLU A 37 7.65 -6.65 24.43
CA GLU A 37 6.29 -6.18 24.75
C GLU A 37 6.03 -4.83 24.08
N LYS A 38 4.82 -4.72 23.49
CA LYS A 38 4.42 -3.54 22.69
C LYS A 38 2.95 -3.20 22.90
N ASP A 39 2.61 -1.98 22.52
CA ASP A 39 1.23 -1.47 22.43
C ASP A 39 0.43 -1.63 23.75
N PRO A 40 0.93 -1.15 24.88
CA PRO A 40 0.20 -1.22 26.13
C PRO A 40 -1.05 -0.32 26.09
N LEU A 41 -2.18 -0.85 26.58
CA LEU A 41 -3.42 -0.10 26.68
C LEU A 41 -4.09 -0.38 28.02
N ILE A 42 -4.20 0.64 28.86
CA ILE A 42 -4.87 0.54 30.17
C ILE A 42 -6.38 0.50 29.96
N ALA A 43 -7.05 -0.39 30.70
CA ALA A 43 -8.51 -0.48 30.69
C ALA A 43 -9.15 0.80 31.27
N PRO A 44 -10.39 1.16 30.87
CA PRO A 44 -11.09 2.35 31.36
C PRO A 44 -11.20 2.43 32.87
N ASP A 45 -11.25 1.29 33.57
CA ASP A 45 -11.29 1.21 35.04
C ASP A 45 -9.95 1.47 35.75
N GLY A 46 -8.85 1.56 34.96
CA GLY A 46 -7.50 1.77 35.48
C GLY A 46 -6.88 0.58 36.19
N LYS A 47 -7.52 -0.62 36.21
CA LYS A 47 -7.09 -1.78 37.01
C LYS A 47 -6.48 -2.91 36.20
N SER A 48 -6.58 -2.83 34.87
CA SER A 48 -6.09 -3.84 33.95
C SER A 48 -5.33 -3.18 32.83
N ILE A 49 -4.41 -3.91 32.23
CA ILE A 49 -3.64 -3.50 31.06
C ILE A 49 -3.65 -4.65 30.05
N VAL A 50 -3.81 -4.35 28.79
CA VAL A 50 -3.56 -5.27 27.69
C VAL A 50 -2.31 -4.85 26.96
N PHE A 51 -1.51 -5.79 26.52
CA PHE A 51 -0.32 -5.57 25.70
C PHE A 51 -0.01 -6.79 24.83
N LYS A 52 0.81 -6.59 23.85
CA LYS A 52 1.29 -7.64 22.96
C LYS A 52 2.66 -8.12 23.43
N ARG A 53 2.91 -9.43 23.37
CA ARG A 53 4.21 -10.03 23.66
C ARG A 53 4.63 -10.93 22.50
N GLY A 54 5.89 -10.77 22.08
CA GLY A 54 6.42 -11.53 20.95
C GLY A 54 5.64 -11.30 19.66
N ARG A 55 5.42 -12.37 18.90
CA ARG A 55 4.80 -12.28 17.57
C ARG A 55 3.28 -12.23 17.60
N GLY A 56 2.63 -13.08 18.38
CA GLY A 56 1.17 -13.25 18.28
C GLY A 56 0.44 -13.35 19.60
N GLN A 57 1.11 -13.07 20.72
CA GLN A 57 0.47 -13.10 22.01
C GLN A 57 -0.25 -11.79 22.32
N LEU A 58 -1.48 -11.90 22.82
CA LEU A 58 -2.23 -10.82 23.43
C LEU A 58 -2.41 -11.15 24.93
N ILE A 59 -1.90 -10.30 25.79
CA ILE A 59 -1.83 -10.55 27.23
C ILE A 59 -2.65 -9.49 27.98
N VAL A 60 -3.49 -9.92 28.90
CA VAL A 60 -4.14 -9.06 29.88
C VAL A 60 -3.50 -9.31 31.24
N SER A 61 -3.16 -8.24 31.96
CA SER A 61 -2.62 -8.27 33.32
C SER A 61 -3.36 -7.28 34.20
N LYS A 62 -3.43 -7.58 35.51
CA LYS A 62 -3.80 -6.55 36.49
C LYS A 62 -2.61 -5.62 36.68
N ILE A 63 -2.90 -4.33 36.87
CA ILE A 63 -1.91 -3.31 37.16
C ILE A 63 -2.33 -2.52 38.39
N ASP A 64 -1.40 -2.31 39.32
CA ASP A 64 -1.64 -1.45 40.50
C ASP A 64 -1.13 -0.01 40.24
N VAL A 65 -1.40 0.89 41.17
CA VAL A 65 -0.99 2.30 41.08
C VAL A 65 0.53 2.52 41.06
N ASN A 66 1.30 1.51 41.41
CA ASN A 66 2.77 1.52 41.33
C ASN A 66 3.30 0.90 40.06
N GLY A 67 2.44 0.41 39.20
CA GLY A 67 2.79 -0.25 37.96
C GLY A 67 3.12 -1.74 38.09
N LYS A 68 2.87 -2.36 39.27
CA LYS A 68 3.11 -3.78 39.46
C LYS A 68 2.08 -4.60 38.67
N LEU A 69 2.58 -5.41 37.74
CA LEU A 69 1.79 -6.36 36.98
C LEU A 69 1.55 -7.65 37.79
N SER A 70 0.35 -8.23 37.65
CA SER A 70 -0.02 -9.49 38.27
C SER A 70 -1.15 -10.18 37.53
N ASN A 71 -1.30 -11.49 37.75
CA ASN A 71 -2.36 -12.29 37.15
C ASN A 71 -2.43 -12.15 35.62
N GLU A 72 -1.29 -12.38 34.95
CA GLU A 72 -1.25 -12.39 33.48
C GLU A 72 -2.13 -13.50 32.92
N THR A 73 -2.96 -13.14 31.96
CA THR A 73 -3.81 -14.07 31.19
C THR A 73 -3.45 -13.94 29.72
N VAL A 74 -3.02 -15.02 29.10
CA VAL A 74 -2.78 -15.09 27.64
C VAL A 74 -4.13 -15.29 26.94
N LEU A 75 -4.59 -14.28 26.23
CA LEU A 75 -5.84 -14.31 25.46
C LEU A 75 -5.64 -14.95 24.08
N LEU A 76 -4.54 -14.60 23.43
CA LEU A 76 -4.14 -15.12 22.12
C LEU A 76 -2.69 -15.59 22.19
N ASP A 77 -2.39 -16.67 21.47
CA ASP A 77 -1.04 -17.16 21.21
C ASP A 77 -1.02 -17.75 19.81
N GLY A 78 -0.82 -16.90 18.83
CA GLY A 78 -0.97 -17.21 17.41
C GLY A 78 0.20 -16.76 16.55
N TRP A 79 0.07 -16.97 15.25
CA TRP A 79 1.08 -16.61 14.27
C TRP A 79 0.96 -15.14 13.80
N ASP A 80 -0.24 -14.54 13.84
CA ASP A 80 -0.48 -13.14 13.48
C ASP A 80 -0.61 -12.26 14.72
N THR A 81 -0.17 -11.02 14.59
CA THR A 81 -0.22 -10.02 15.66
C THR A 81 -1.57 -9.30 15.61
N PRO A 82 -2.37 -9.32 16.67
CA PRO A 82 -3.63 -8.58 16.71
C PRO A 82 -3.39 -7.06 16.57
N ARG A 83 -4.28 -6.40 15.82
CA ARG A 83 -4.17 -4.96 15.51
C ARG A 83 -5.40 -4.20 16.00
N GLY A 84 -5.23 -2.90 16.28
CA GLY A 84 -6.35 -2.05 16.68
C GLY A 84 -7.03 -2.51 17.96
N VAL A 85 -6.29 -3.07 18.91
CA VAL A 85 -6.85 -3.56 20.19
C VAL A 85 -7.54 -2.41 20.91
N SER A 86 -8.78 -2.62 21.37
CA SER A 86 -9.56 -1.64 22.10
C SER A 86 -10.37 -2.27 23.24
N TRP A 87 -10.41 -1.60 24.38
CA TRP A 87 -11.23 -1.98 25.52
C TRP A 87 -12.68 -1.53 25.38
N SER A 88 -13.60 -2.38 25.80
CA SER A 88 -14.97 -1.94 26.03
C SER A 88 -15.05 -0.91 27.18
N PRO A 89 -16.03 0.00 27.17
CA PRO A 89 -16.19 1.00 28.24
C PRO A 89 -16.32 0.40 29.65
N ASP A 90 -16.87 -0.81 29.78
CA ASP A 90 -17.02 -1.53 31.06
C ASP A 90 -15.77 -2.33 31.48
N SER A 91 -14.68 -2.25 30.69
CA SER A 91 -13.41 -2.96 30.95
C SER A 91 -13.50 -4.49 30.97
N LYS A 92 -14.56 -5.08 30.40
CA LYS A 92 -14.79 -6.54 30.43
C LYS A 92 -14.49 -7.22 29.12
N TRP A 93 -14.47 -6.47 28.02
CA TRP A 93 -14.26 -7.00 26.67
C TRP A 93 -13.13 -6.31 25.95
N LEU A 94 -12.53 -7.03 25.02
CA LEU A 94 -11.58 -6.52 24.06
C LEU A 94 -12.12 -6.74 22.64
N ALA A 95 -11.88 -5.77 21.77
CA ALA A 95 -12.06 -5.92 20.34
C ALA A 95 -10.70 -5.72 19.65
N TYR A 96 -10.46 -6.45 18.60
CA TYR A 96 -9.24 -6.39 17.81
C TYR A 96 -9.46 -6.93 16.39
N SER A 97 -8.59 -6.59 15.46
CA SER A 97 -8.53 -7.25 14.14
C SER A 97 -7.40 -8.29 14.13
N LEU A 98 -7.67 -9.42 13.50
CA LEU A 98 -6.73 -10.54 13.36
C LEU A 98 -6.89 -11.17 11.98
N SER A 99 -5.77 -11.52 11.33
CA SER A 99 -5.80 -12.19 10.04
C SER A 99 -5.87 -13.70 10.19
N ASP A 100 -6.66 -14.33 9.32
CA ASP A 100 -6.65 -15.78 9.14
C ASP A 100 -5.52 -16.22 8.20
N LEU A 101 -5.42 -17.53 7.92
CA LEU A 101 -4.41 -18.10 7.01
C LEU A 101 -4.61 -17.66 5.54
N ASP A 102 -5.79 -17.23 5.18
CA ASP A 102 -6.10 -16.66 3.87
C ASP A 102 -5.78 -15.15 3.81
N PHE A 103 -5.21 -14.61 4.92
CA PHE A 103 -4.87 -13.20 5.11
C PHE A 103 -6.07 -12.26 5.04
N ASN A 104 -7.24 -12.79 5.35
CA ASN A 104 -8.43 -12.03 5.53
C ASN A 104 -8.45 -11.46 6.96
N SER A 105 -8.47 -10.13 7.09
CA SER A 105 -8.47 -9.46 8.39
C SER A 105 -9.91 -9.25 8.87
N GLU A 106 -10.23 -9.81 10.02
CA GLU A 106 -11.56 -9.82 10.61
C GLU A 106 -11.58 -9.18 12.00
N ILE A 107 -12.75 -8.72 12.43
CA ILE A 107 -12.94 -8.15 13.77
C ILE A 107 -13.42 -9.24 14.74
N TYR A 108 -12.71 -9.34 15.85
CA TYR A 108 -13.03 -10.26 16.95
C TYR A 108 -13.38 -9.49 18.20
N ILE A 109 -14.30 -10.07 18.99
CA ILE A 109 -14.59 -9.68 20.38
C ILE A 109 -14.26 -10.85 21.29
N GLN A 110 -13.61 -10.57 22.41
CA GLN A 110 -13.22 -11.57 23.40
C GLN A 110 -13.34 -11.00 24.82
N LYS A 111 -13.75 -11.84 25.79
CA LYS A 111 -13.71 -11.46 27.20
C LYS A 111 -12.28 -11.31 27.70
N ALA A 112 -12.04 -10.24 28.48
CA ALA A 112 -10.73 -9.93 29.03
C ALA A 112 -10.24 -10.96 30.06
N ASP A 113 -11.14 -11.71 30.68
CA ASP A 113 -10.86 -12.79 31.62
C ASP A 113 -10.67 -14.17 30.95
N ASN A 114 -10.73 -14.20 29.61
CA ASN A 114 -10.66 -15.40 28.77
C ASN A 114 -11.76 -16.46 29.05
N ALA A 115 -12.84 -16.08 29.71
CA ALA A 115 -13.97 -16.99 30.01
C ALA A 115 -14.76 -17.39 28.73
N GLN A 116 -14.50 -16.74 27.61
CA GLN A 116 -15.12 -17.03 26.31
C GLN A 116 -14.07 -16.93 25.20
N LYS A 117 -14.13 -17.86 24.25
CA LYS A 117 -13.28 -17.81 23.03
C LYS A 117 -13.57 -16.57 22.18
N PRO A 118 -12.61 -16.09 21.40
CA PRO A 118 -12.82 -14.99 20.44
C PRO A 118 -13.98 -15.30 19.50
N VAL A 119 -14.86 -14.32 19.31
CA VAL A 119 -15.97 -14.40 18.35
C VAL A 119 -15.71 -13.45 17.20
N ASN A 120 -15.64 -13.98 15.98
CA ASN A 120 -15.59 -13.19 14.77
C ASN A 120 -16.96 -12.52 14.55
N ILE A 121 -16.99 -11.19 14.42
CA ILE A 121 -18.20 -10.43 14.25
C ILE A 121 -18.38 -9.82 12.86
N SER A 122 -17.33 -9.80 12.06
CA SER A 122 -17.39 -9.21 10.71
C SER A 122 -17.71 -10.23 9.63
N MET A 123 -17.12 -11.42 9.69
CA MET A 123 -17.38 -12.59 8.82
C MET A 123 -17.48 -12.22 7.33
N HIS A 124 -16.50 -11.50 6.80
CA HIS A 124 -16.51 -11.03 5.42
C HIS A 124 -15.15 -11.27 4.73
N PRO A 125 -15.10 -11.70 3.45
CA PRO A 125 -13.84 -12.00 2.74
C PRO A 125 -13.06 -10.75 2.31
N LYS A 126 -13.18 -9.66 3.02
CA LYS A 126 -12.47 -8.39 2.81
C LYS A 126 -11.82 -7.95 4.12
N GLN A 127 -11.02 -6.89 4.04
CA GLN A 127 -10.24 -6.43 5.17
C GLN A 127 -11.08 -5.57 6.12
N ASP A 128 -11.24 -5.99 7.35
CA ASP A 128 -11.91 -5.28 8.43
C ASP A 128 -10.89 -4.87 9.50
N ARG A 129 -10.85 -3.58 9.90
CA ARG A 129 -9.76 -3.03 10.72
C ARG A 129 -10.22 -1.97 11.70
N GLY A 130 -9.44 -1.80 12.78
CA GLY A 130 -9.55 -0.67 13.70
C GLY A 130 -10.87 -0.62 14.46
N PRO A 131 -11.23 -1.64 15.26
CA PRO A 131 -12.47 -1.63 16.04
C PRO A 131 -12.45 -0.55 17.13
N VAL A 132 -13.56 0.19 17.25
CA VAL A 132 -13.78 1.25 18.24
C VAL A 132 -15.16 1.07 18.87
N TRP A 133 -15.19 0.93 20.21
CA TRP A 133 -16.44 0.83 20.96
C TRP A 133 -17.13 2.19 21.08
N SER A 134 -18.45 2.19 20.99
CA SER A 134 -19.23 3.36 21.46
C SER A 134 -19.29 3.38 22.99
N ALA A 135 -19.24 4.57 23.58
CA ALA A 135 -19.26 4.74 25.03
C ALA A 135 -20.59 4.26 25.67
N ASP A 136 -21.69 4.29 24.91
CA ASP A 136 -23.00 3.76 25.31
C ASP A 136 -23.06 2.22 25.27
N GLY A 137 -22.01 1.54 24.79
CA GLY A 137 -21.93 0.08 24.71
C GLY A 137 -22.87 -0.57 23.70
N LYS A 138 -23.44 0.18 22.75
CA LYS A 138 -24.42 -0.33 21.79
C LYS A 138 -23.81 -0.71 20.44
N LYS A 139 -22.66 -0.10 20.07
CA LYS A 139 -22.05 -0.24 18.74
C LYS A 139 -20.57 -0.57 18.85
N LEU A 140 -20.08 -1.37 17.91
CA LEU A 140 -18.65 -1.51 17.62
C LEU A 140 -18.39 -1.07 16.18
N MET A 141 -17.71 0.05 16.02
CA MET A 141 -17.32 0.61 14.73
C MET A 141 -16.02 -0.03 14.23
N PHE A 142 -15.87 -0.14 12.92
CA PHE A 142 -14.64 -0.58 12.24
C PHE A 142 -14.59 -0.01 10.83
N SER A 143 -13.44 -0.11 10.17
CA SER A 143 -13.30 0.24 8.76
C SER A 143 -13.18 -1.01 7.91
N SER A 144 -13.91 -1.06 6.80
CA SER A 144 -13.98 -2.22 5.90
C SER A 144 -13.86 -1.83 4.44
N ASN A 145 -13.09 -2.58 3.65
CA ASN A 145 -12.97 -2.35 2.21
C ASN A 145 -13.90 -3.24 1.37
N ARG A 146 -15.03 -3.66 1.93
CA ARG A 146 -16.00 -4.54 1.28
C ARG A 146 -16.80 -3.89 0.15
N ASN A 147 -16.85 -2.57 0.11
CA ASN A 147 -17.52 -1.82 -0.94
C ASN A 147 -16.50 -1.32 -1.97
N ASN A 148 -16.51 -1.88 -3.17
CA ASN A 148 -15.64 -1.52 -4.30
C ASN A 148 -14.11 -1.50 -4.02
N GLY A 149 -13.68 -2.02 -2.87
CA GLY A 149 -12.27 -2.06 -2.48
C GLY A 149 -11.77 -0.84 -1.72
N ASP A 150 -12.54 0.21 -1.58
CA ASP A 150 -12.25 1.34 -0.71
C ASP A 150 -12.67 1.06 0.73
N TYR A 151 -11.97 1.66 1.68
CA TYR A 151 -12.33 1.54 3.08
C TYR A 151 -13.46 2.51 3.40
N ASP A 152 -14.57 1.96 3.90
CA ASP A 152 -15.68 2.71 4.46
C ASP A 152 -15.78 2.48 5.97
N VAL A 153 -16.46 3.39 6.66
CA VAL A 153 -16.81 3.24 8.06
C VAL A 153 -18.07 2.39 8.18
N TRP A 154 -17.96 1.34 8.98
CA TRP A 154 -19.04 0.42 9.32
C TRP A 154 -19.17 0.32 10.84
N PHE A 155 -20.31 -0.13 11.32
CA PHE A 155 -20.45 -0.59 12.71
C PHE A 155 -21.40 -1.78 12.81
N THR A 156 -21.25 -2.52 13.90
CA THR A 156 -22.15 -3.62 14.27
C THR A 156 -22.97 -3.23 15.49
N TRP A 157 -24.28 -3.43 15.46
CA TRP A 157 -25.12 -3.37 16.65
C TRP A 157 -24.80 -4.54 17.58
N LEU A 158 -24.45 -4.26 18.84
CA LEU A 158 -24.09 -5.29 19.81
C LEU A 158 -25.33 -6.02 20.35
N ASN A 159 -26.45 -5.32 20.46
CA ASN A 159 -27.72 -5.90 20.89
C ASN A 159 -28.70 -6.03 19.74
N LYS A 160 -29.41 -7.15 19.69
CA LYS A 160 -30.43 -7.41 18.69
C LYS A 160 -31.60 -6.43 18.81
N SER A 161 -32.00 -6.10 20.04
CA SER A 161 -33.08 -5.15 20.31
C SER A 161 -32.83 -3.74 19.77
N ASP A 162 -31.56 -3.30 19.74
CA ASP A 162 -31.22 -2.00 19.15
C ASP A 162 -31.23 -2.05 17.62
N TRP A 163 -30.83 -3.19 17.02
CA TRP A 163 -30.84 -3.40 15.58
C TRP A 163 -32.26 -3.52 15.02
N GLU A 164 -33.20 -4.08 15.78
CA GLU A 164 -34.60 -4.26 15.36
C GLU A 164 -35.43 -2.98 15.38
N LYS A 165 -34.90 -1.88 15.98
CA LYS A 165 -35.59 -0.59 16.01
C LYS A 165 -35.75 0.01 14.62
N THR A 166 -36.95 0.50 14.33
CA THR A 166 -37.22 1.27 13.11
C THR A 166 -36.69 2.70 13.21
N PRO A 167 -36.57 3.42 12.08
CA PRO A 167 -36.24 4.86 12.13
C PRO A 167 -37.16 5.66 13.04
N GLU A 168 -38.45 5.32 13.07
CA GLU A 168 -39.47 5.96 13.90
C GLU A 168 -39.21 5.70 15.42
N ASP A 169 -38.81 4.47 15.78
CA ASP A 169 -38.45 4.13 17.18
C ASP A 169 -37.28 4.97 17.65
N TRP A 170 -36.25 5.14 16.79
CA TRP A 170 -35.09 5.98 17.08
C TRP A 170 -35.45 7.46 17.19
N GLU A 171 -36.38 7.95 16.38
CA GLU A 171 -36.87 9.33 16.45
C GLU A 171 -37.69 9.58 17.74
N GLU A 172 -38.49 8.61 18.14
CA GLU A 172 -39.21 8.68 19.42
C GLU A 172 -38.27 8.70 20.64
N GLU A 173 -37.19 7.87 20.61
CA GLU A 173 -36.17 7.90 21.65
C GLU A 173 -35.47 9.26 21.73
N LYS A 174 -35.07 9.80 20.59
CA LYS A 174 -34.46 11.12 20.47
C LYS A 174 -35.35 12.21 21.10
N ASN A 175 -36.64 12.19 20.78
CA ASN A 175 -37.63 13.14 21.30
C ASN A 175 -37.85 13.00 22.84
N LYS A 176 -37.67 11.79 23.38
CA LYS A 176 -37.76 11.55 24.85
C LYS A 176 -36.50 12.09 25.55
N ASP A 177 -35.32 11.87 24.98
CA ASP A 177 -34.04 12.37 25.51
C ASP A 177 -34.05 13.91 25.58
N GLU A 178 -34.42 14.58 24.48
CA GLU A 178 -34.49 16.04 24.39
C GLU A 178 -35.48 16.66 25.41
N LYS A 179 -36.58 15.96 25.70
CA LYS A 179 -37.53 16.38 26.74
C LYS A 179 -37.01 16.18 28.16
N SER A 180 -36.16 15.16 28.39
CA SER A 180 -35.54 14.89 29.65
C SER A 180 -34.43 15.89 30.00
N ASP A 181 -33.64 16.28 28.98
CA ASP A 181 -32.57 17.26 29.15
C ASP A 181 -33.08 18.67 29.39
N LYS A 182 -34.19 19.07 28.76
CA LYS A 182 -34.87 20.34 29.04
C LYS A 182 -35.44 20.42 30.47
N LYS A 183 -35.82 19.28 31.07
CA LYS A 183 -36.28 19.24 32.47
C LYS A 183 -35.14 19.30 33.51
N LYS A 184 -33.91 18.90 33.12
CA LYS A 184 -32.73 18.99 34.01
C LYS A 184 -32.12 20.39 34.04
N ASP A 185 -32.32 21.22 33.01
CA ASP A 185 -31.80 22.58 32.98
C ASP A 185 -32.61 23.55 33.84
N ASP A 186 -33.87 23.22 34.17
CA ASP A 186 -34.75 24.01 35.04
C ASP A 186 -34.54 23.74 36.55
N SER A 187 -33.68 22.77 36.93
CA SER A 187 -33.41 22.42 38.35
C SER A 187 -31.89 22.50 38.65
N LYS A 188 -31.33 23.71 38.59
CA LYS A 188 -29.97 23.96 39.10
C LYS A 188 -30.02 24.19 40.62
N ASP A 189 -29.89 23.11 41.39
CA ASP A 189 -29.30 23.17 42.71
C ASP A 189 -27.85 22.69 42.64
N LYS A 190 -26.96 23.60 43.08
CA LYS A 190 -25.51 23.35 43.11
C LYS A 190 -25.18 22.44 44.27
N ASN A 191 -24.88 21.19 44.04
CA ASN A 191 -24.00 20.39 44.86
C ASN A 191 -23.03 19.64 43.95
N ASP A 192 -21.75 20.03 44.00
CA ASP A 192 -20.62 19.36 43.42
C ASP A 192 -20.38 18.02 44.18
N ASP A 193 -21.16 17.01 43.87
CA ASP A 193 -20.77 15.61 44.04
C ASP A 193 -20.82 14.98 42.67
N ASP A 194 -19.62 14.71 42.11
CA ASP A 194 -19.44 13.99 40.87
C ASP A 194 -20.24 12.67 40.95
N PRO A 195 -21.28 12.46 40.13
CA PRO A 195 -21.90 11.14 40.07
C PRO A 195 -20.82 10.19 39.56
N LYS A 196 -20.47 9.20 40.36
CA LYS A 196 -19.74 8.02 39.88
C LYS A 196 -20.58 7.43 38.75
N ASP A 197 -20.25 7.80 37.48
CA ASP A 197 -20.79 7.15 36.31
C ASP A 197 -20.33 5.69 36.36
N THR A 198 -21.13 4.85 36.98
CA THR A 198 -20.97 3.40 36.89
C THR A 198 -21.35 3.03 35.46
N VAL A 199 -20.34 2.85 34.65
CA VAL A 199 -20.51 2.31 33.27
C VAL A 199 -21.30 1.01 33.38
N LYS A 200 -22.47 0.95 32.74
CA LYS A 200 -23.32 -0.25 32.75
C LYS A 200 -22.60 -1.40 32.09
N ASP A 201 -22.77 -2.59 32.61
CA ASP A 201 -22.26 -3.82 31.98
C ASP A 201 -22.78 -3.94 30.56
N ILE A 202 -21.86 -4.15 29.64
CA ILE A 202 -22.17 -4.32 28.20
C ILE A 202 -22.64 -5.74 27.98
N THR A 203 -23.82 -5.87 27.39
CA THR A 203 -24.39 -7.15 26.95
C THR A 203 -24.23 -7.27 25.45
N ILE A 204 -23.81 -8.42 24.97
CA ILE A 204 -23.58 -8.68 23.54
C ILE A 204 -24.36 -9.91 23.11
N ASP A 205 -25.24 -9.74 22.15
CA ASP A 205 -25.95 -10.83 21.51
C ASP A 205 -25.10 -11.38 20.34
N PHE A 206 -24.37 -12.47 20.57
CA PHE A 206 -23.48 -13.01 19.53
C PHE A 206 -24.19 -13.78 18.42
N GLY A 207 -25.44 -14.22 18.63
CA GLY A 207 -26.20 -14.94 17.59
C GLY A 207 -26.36 -14.11 16.33
N ASN A 208 -25.81 -14.57 15.21
CA ASN A 208 -25.84 -13.88 13.89
C ASN A 208 -25.44 -12.40 13.96
N ILE A 209 -24.47 -12.04 14.79
CA ILE A 209 -24.03 -10.65 15.00
C ILE A 209 -23.54 -9.99 13.69
N TYR A 210 -22.98 -10.77 12.76
CA TYR A 210 -22.51 -10.32 11.46
C TYR A 210 -23.64 -9.81 10.54
N GLU A 211 -24.91 -10.14 10.82
CA GLU A 211 -26.07 -9.63 10.07
C GLU A 211 -26.50 -8.23 10.52
N ARG A 212 -25.97 -7.75 11.66
CA ARG A 212 -26.34 -6.46 12.27
C ARG A 212 -25.34 -5.34 11.96
N GLN A 213 -24.69 -5.45 10.83
CA GLN A 213 -23.71 -4.46 10.37
C GLN A 213 -24.39 -3.37 9.55
N VAL A 214 -23.93 -2.14 9.76
CA VAL A 214 -24.45 -0.95 9.07
C VAL A 214 -23.27 -0.20 8.44
N GLN A 215 -23.38 0.11 7.15
CA GLN A 215 -22.47 0.99 6.46
C GLN A 215 -22.84 2.44 6.76
N VAL A 216 -21.86 3.25 7.15
CA VAL A 216 -22.03 4.67 7.51
C VAL A 216 -21.55 5.58 6.40
N THR A 217 -20.43 5.25 5.78
CA THR A 217 -19.84 6.05 4.68
C THR A 217 -19.76 5.23 3.39
N SER A 218 -19.66 5.94 2.25
CA SER A 218 -19.45 5.33 0.93
C SER A 218 -18.93 6.40 -0.04
N PHE A 219 -17.92 7.17 0.39
CA PHE A 219 -17.35 8.24 -0.44
C PHE A 219 -16.21 7.68 -1.29
N VAL A 220 -15.64 8.55 -2.14
CA VAL A 220 -14.46 8.19 -2.94
C VAL A 220 -13.22 8.25 -2.06
N GLY A 221 -12.42 7.19 -2.11
CA GLY A 221 -11.23 7.03 -1.28
C GLY A 221 -11.48 6.18 -0.04
N GLY A 222 -10.60 6.26 0.93
CA GLY A 222 -10.72 5.49 2.16
C GLY A 222 -11.21 6.35 3.33
N GLU A 223 -12.21 5.85 4.06
CA GLU A 223 -12.69 6.43 5.31
C GLU A 223 -12.32 5.53 6.49
N PHE A 224 -11.68 6.12 7.49
CA PHE A 224 -11.18 5.38 8.67
C PHE A 224 -11.81 5.92 9.94
N GLY A 225 -12.64 5.11 10.58
CA GLY A 225 -13.30 5.46 11.85
C GLY A 225 -12.29 5.71 12.97
N ARG A 226 -12.50 6.77 13.75
CA ARG A 226 -11.59 7.19 14.83
C ARG A 226 -12.24 7.21 16.20
N PHE A 227 -13.47 7.68 16.28
CA PHE A 227 -14.17 7.87 17.55
C PHE A 227 -15.68 7.90 17.32
N ILE A 228 -16.42 7.43 18.32
CA ILE A 228 -17.87 7.61 18.41
C ILE A 228 -18.12 8.49 19.64
N SER A 229 -18.93 9.54 19.48
CA SER A 229 -19.32 10.42 20.60
C SER A 229 -19.92 9.62 21.76
N ASN A 230 -19.81 10.15 22.98
CA ASN A 230 -20.26 9.45 24.17
C ASN A 230 -21.75 9.10 24.17
N ASP A 231 -22.57 9.87 23.45
CA ASP A 231 -23.98 9.60 23.23
C ASP A 231 -24.27 8.56 22.12
N GLY A 232 -23.21 8.04 21.49
CA GLY A 232 -23.30 7.04 20.42
C GLY A 232 -23.86 7.57 19.09
N LYS A 233 -24.07 8.89 18.94
CA LYS A 233 -24.79 9.49 17.79
C LYS A 233 -23.87 9.99 16.67
N THR A 234 -22.68 10.48 17.01
CA THR A 234 -21.75 11.08 16.03
C THR A 234 -20.51 10.22 15.88
N ILE A 235 -20.13 9.95 14.64
CA ILE A 235 -18.92 9.24 14.26
C ILE A 235 -17.92 10.24 13.68
N TYR A 236 -16.69 10.18 14.17
CA TYR A 236 -15.55 10.94 13.64
C TYR A 236 -14.66 10.01 12.84
N TYR A 237 -14.28 10.41 11.64
CA TYR A 237 -13.46 9.61 10.74
C TYR A 237 -12.47 10.47 9.96
N THR A 238 -11.39 9.86 9.51
CA THR A 238 -10.39 10.51 8.64
C THR A 238 -10.49 9.93 7.24
N THR A 239 -10.19 10.75 6.25
CA THR A 239 -10.09 10.33 4.85
C THR A 239 -8.65 10.04 4.44
N GLY A 240 -8.48 9.36 3.32
CA GLY A 240 -7.19 9.07 2.69
C GLY A 240 -7.39 8.39 1.35
N ASN A 241 -6.30 8.11 0.66
CA ASN A 241 -6.36 7.41 -0.62
C ASN A 241 -6.98 6.03 -0.46
N GLY A 242 -7.74 5.60 -1.47
CA GLY A 242 -8.31 4.27 -1.55
C GLY A 242 -7.26 3.17 -1.56
N SER A 243 -7.69 1.93 -1.32
CA SER A 243 -6.81 0.76 -1.28
C SER A 243 -6.15 0.45 -2.64
N ARG A 244 -6.73 0.91 -3.73
CA ARG A 244 -6.21 0.79 -5.10
C ARG A 244 -5.23 1.90 -5.48
N GLY A 245 -5.19 3.02 -4.71
CA GLY A 245 -4.39 4.19 -5.02
C GLY A 245 -4.83 4.94 -6.28
N ASP A 246 -6.09 4.77 -6.67
CA ASP A 246 -6.71 5.34 -7.85
C ASP A 246 -7.37 6.70 -7.60
N ALA A 247 -7.56 7.06 -6.32
CA ALA A 247 -8.09 8.35 -5.90
C ALA A 247 -7.05 9.14 -5.11
N ASP A 248 -6.78 10.37 -5.52
CA ASP A 248 -5.98 11.33 -4.75
C ASP A 248 -6.92 12.11 -3.82
N VAL A 249 -7.09 11.59 -2.60
CA VAL A 249 -8.00 12.14 -1.59
C VAL A 249 -7.19 12.79 -0.48
N GLU A 250 -7.49 14.06 -0.20
CA GLU A 250 -6.91 14.78 0.93
C GLU A 250 -7.24 14.07 2.25
N SER A 251 -6.24 13.96 3.11
CA SER A 251 -6.41 13.34 4.43
C SER A 251 -6.84 14.39 5.45
N ASP A 252 -8.13 14.38 5.79
CA ASP A 252 -8.75 15.31 6.72
C ASP A 252 -9.70 14.60 7.69
N LEU A 253 -10.13 15.30 8.75
CA LEU A 253 -11.06 14.82 9.76
C LEU A 253 -12.46 15.32 9.48
N PHE A 254 -13.41 14.41 9.55
CA PHE A 254 -14.85 14.64 9.32
C PHE A 254 -15.66 14.09 10.50
N LYS A 255 -16.89 14.55 10.60
CA LYS A 255 -17.90 13.90 11.43
C LYS A 255 -19.18 13.64 10.62
N ILE A 256 -19.92 12.61 11.04
CA ILE A 256 -21.17 12.17 10.43
C ILE A 256 -22.05 11.53 11.50
N THR A 257 -23.34 11.54 11.35
CA THR A 257 -24.22 10.79 12.26
C THR A 257 -24.14 9.28 11.94
N TRP A 258 -24.44 8.43 12.91
CA TRP A 258 -24.35 6.97 12.78
C TRP A 258 -25.21 6.41 11.63
N ASP A 259 -26.28 7.13 11.25
CA ASP A 259 -27.18 6.78 10.13
C ASP A 259 -26.68 7.35 8.77
N GLY A 260 -25.46 7.85 8.71
CA GLY A 260 -24.82 8.33 7.49
C GLY A 260 -25.29 9.72 7.00
N LYS A 261 -25.94 10.49 7.88
CA LYS A 261 -26.42 11.85 7.57
C LYS A 261 -25.54 12.92 8.20
N ASP A 262 -25.84 14.18 7.90
CA ASP A 262 -25.22 15.36 8.52
C ASP A 262 -23.68 15.36 8.52
N LYS A 263 -23.08 14.94 7.39
CA LYS A 263 -21.64 15.02 7.19
C LYS A 263 -21.14 16.46 7.35
N LYS A 264 -20.07 16.62 8.12
CA LYS A 264 -19.41 17.92 8.33
C LYS A 264 -17.89 17.77 8.31
N ASP A 265 -17.23 18.70 7.64
CA ASP A 265 -15.78 18.82 7.62
C ASP A 265 -15.31 19.47 8.94
N ILE A 266 -14.31 18.87 9.58
CA ILE A 266 -13.68 19.39 10.80
C ILE A 266 -12.33 19.99 10.47
N THR A 267 -11.54 19.35 9.62
CA THR A 267 -10.31 19.91 9.06
C THR A 267 -10.39 19.93 7.54
N SER A 268 -9.50 20.66 6.90
CA SER A 268 -9.44 20.78 5.45
C SER A 268 -8.01 21.10 4.99
N LYS A 269 -7.74 20.98 3.70
CA LYS A 269 -6.43 21.26 3.08
C LYS A 269 -5.34 20.27 3.45
N ASN A 270 -5.70 18.98 3.45
CA ASN A 270 -4.76 17.88 3.67
C ASN A 270 -3.98 18.00 5.00
N THR A 271 -4.71 18.23 6.07
CA THR A 271 -4.14 18.40 7.44
C THR A 271 -3.42 17.14 7.93
N LYS A 272 -3.74 15.97 7.37
CA LYS A 272 -3.20 14.64 7.72
C LYS A 272 -3.28 14.36 9.23
N PRO A 273 -4.48 14.40 9.82
CA PRO A 273 -4.66 14.15 11.25
C PRO A 273 -4.35 12.69 11.58
N SER A 274 -3.55 12.49 12.63
CA SER A 274 -3.14 11.17 13.11
C SER A 274 -3.02 11.17 14.62
N ASN A 275 -2.85 9.98 15.24
CA ASN A 275 -2.74 9.81 16.69
C ASN A 275 -3.86 10.54 17.45
N ILE A 276 -5.10 10.40 16.96
CA ILE A 276 -6.26 11.08 17.53
C ILE A 276 -6.66 10.37 18.82
N VAL A 277 -6.60 11.10 19.92
CA VAL A 277 -6.98 10.61 21.26
C VAL A 277 -8.03 11.53 21.84
N ALA A 278 -9.15 10.96 22.29
CA ALA A 278 -10.19 11.69 23.01
C ALA A 278 -9.79 11.89 24.48
N ASP A 279 -10.18 13.04 25.08
CA ASP A 279 -10.13 13.20 26.52
C ASP A 279 -11.14 12.27 27.20
N LYS A 280 -10.97 12.02 28.51
CA LYS A 280 -11.82 11.10 29.27
C LYS A 280 -13.31 11.48 29.22
N LYS A 281 -13.63 12.75 29.07
CA LYS A 281 -15.00 13.27 28.96
C LYS A 281 -15.56 13.21 27.54
N GLY A 282 -14.75 12.87 26.52
CA GLY A 282 -15.18 12.89 25.11
C GLY A 282 -15.51 14.28 24.58
N THR A 283 -14.89 15.33 25.13
CA THR A 283 -15.14 16.73 24.77
C THR A 283 -14.07 17.34 23.88
N LYS A 284 -12.88 16.74 23.84
CA LYS A 284 -11.74 17.22 23.09
C LYS A 284 -10.97 16.05 22.47
N PHE A 285 -10.37 16.31 21.32
CA PHE A 285 -9.29 15.48 20.79
C PHE A 285 -7.94 16.17 20.97
N ILE A 286 -6.91 15.38 21.21
CA ILE A 286 -5.51 15.71 20.94
C ILE A 286 -5.09 14.89 19.74
N MET A 287 -4.45 15.52 18.76
CA MET A 287 -4.03 14.87 17.53
C MET A 287 -2.71 15.45 17.02
N THR A 288 -2.00 14.67 16.24
CA THR A 288 -0.88 15.16 15.43
C THR A 288 -1.35 15.49 14.02
N THR A 289 -0.68 16.41 13.35
CA THR A 289 -0.91 16.76 11.94
C THR A 289 0.29 16.35 11.09
N GLY A 290 0.18 16.44 9.77
CA GLY A 290 1.19 15.91 8.84
C GLY A 290 2.62 16.43 9.03
N SER A 291 2.81 17.57 9.69
CA SER A 291 4.13 18.11 10.07
C SER A 291 4.63 17.58 11.43
N GLY A 292 3.92 16.66 12.08
CA GLY A 292 4.21 16.23 13.46
C GLY A 292 3.77 17.23 14.53
N SER A 293 3.12 18.34 14.17
CA SER A 293 2.64 19.34 15.11
C SER A 293 1.46 18.83 15.92
N LEU A 294 1.42 19.16 17.23
CA LEU A 294 0.30 18.84 18.08
C LEU A 294 -0.82 19.86 17.94
N SER A 295 -2.05 19.38 17.95
CA SER A 295 -3.26 20.19 17.95
C SER A 295 -4.31 19.63 18.87
N SER A 296 -5.10 20.51 19.50
CA SER A 296 -6.32 20.14 20.20
C SER A 296 -7.54 20.57 19.39
N LEU A 297 -8.57 19.74 19.37
CA LEU A 297 -9.88 20.01 18.78
C LEU A 297 -10.95 19.97 19.86
N ASN A 298 -11.73 21.02 19.98
CA ASN A 298 -12.91 21.03 20.85
C ASN A 298 -14.12 20.53 20.06
N LEU A 299 -14.75 19.44 20.53
CA LEU A 299 -15.81 18.73 19.80
C LEU A 299 -17.16 19.45 19.78
N SER A 300 -17.41 20.36 20.74
CA SER A 300 -18.65 21.15 20.77
C SER A 300 -18.62 22.34 19.81
N SER A 301 -17.46 22.94 19.60
CA SER A 301 -17.30 24.12 18.75
C SER A 301 -16.63 23.84 17.40
N ASP A 302 -16.13 22.62 17.19
CA ASP A 302 -15.33 22.18 16.02
C ASP A 302 -14.09 23.06 15.77
N LYS A 303 -13.54 23.68 16.83
CA LYS A 303 -12.37 24.55 16.72
C LYS A 303 -11.08 23.83 17.08
N THR A 304 -10.11 23.92 16.20
CA THR A 304 -8.75 23.45 16.42
C THR A 304 -7.87 24.53 17.02
N LYS A 305 -6.92 24.13 17.88
CA LYS A 305 -5.89 24.99 18.46
C LYS A 305 -4.56 24.26 18.40
N SER A 306 -3.56 24.88 17.78
CA SER A 306 -2.18 24.35 17.81
C SER A 306 -1.61 24.38 19.23
N LEU A 307 -0.89 23.32 19.60
CA LEU A 307 -0.18 23.20 20.85
C LEU A 307 1.32 23.22 20.53
N SER A 308 1.91 24.40 20.62
CA SER A 308 3.35 24.57 20.34
C SER A 308 4.17 24.13 21.53
N PHE A 309 5.18 23.31 21.29
CA PHE A 309 6.21 22.98 22.28
C PHE A 309 7.56 22.86 21.56
N SER A 310 8.62 22.99 22.31
CA SER A 310 9.97 22.67 21.85
C SER A 310 10.68 21.80 22.91
N ALA A 311 11.36 20.78 22.46
CA ALA A 311 12.19 19.95 23.32
C ALA A 311 13.60 19.91 22.75
N LYS A 312 14.61 19.93 23.62
CA LYS A 312 16.00 19.67 23.24
C LYS A 312 16.38 18.31 23.79
N MET A 313 17.08 17.56 23.00
CA MET A 313 17.57 16.24 23.35
C MET A 313 19.02 16.11 22.90
N ASP A 314 19.87 15.63 23.78
CA ASP A 314 21.23 15.24 23.41
C ASP A 314 21.20 13.82 22.86
N VAL A 315 21.80 13.63 21.69
CA VAL A 315 21.88 12.32 21.03
C VAL A 315 23.32 11.85 21.05
N ASP A 316 23.56 10.72 21.70
CA ASP A 316 24.80 9.98 21.57
C ASP A 316 24.73 9.10 20.33
N TYR A 317 25.45 9.47 19.29
CA TYR A 317 25.44 8.77 18.01
C TYR A 317 25.97 7.34 18.07
N PHE A 318 26.83 7.03 19.03
CA PHE A 318 27.30 5.66 19.20
C PHE A 318 26.20 4.77 19.81
N GLU A 319 25.55 5.25 20.87
CA GLU A 319 24.44 4.54 21.49
C GLU A 319 23.23 4.44 20.55
N GLU A 320 22.92 5.50 19.79
CA GLU A 320 21.89 5.48 18.76
C GLU A 320 22.19 4.43 17.69
N SER A 321 23.43 4.40 17.16
CA SER A 321 23.85 3.42 16.15
C SER A 321 23.77 1.99 16.69
N ASN A 322 24.14 1.79 17.95
CA ASN A 322 24.03 0.51 18.65
C ASN A 322 22.57 0.05 18.72
N GLN A 323 21.67 0.95 19.08
CA GLN A 323 20.22 0.68 19.12
C GLN A 323 19.65 0.40 17.73
N ILE A 324 19.97 1.22 16.73
CA ILE A 324 19.52 1.03 15.34
C ILE A 324 19.92 -0.37 14.82
N PHE A 325 21.15 -0.79 15.10
CA PHE A 325 21.63 -2.11 14.70
C PHE A 325 20.80 -3.22 15.36
N ASP A 326 20.59 -3.15 16.66
CA ASP A 326 19.85 -4.16 17.42
C ASP A 326 18.37 -4.20 17.02
N GLU A 327 17.72 -3.05 16.83
CA GLU A 327 16.33 -2.97 16.36
C GLU A 327 16.19 -3.56 14.96
N GLY A 328 17.09 -3.21 14.03
CA GLY A 328 17.07 -3.71 12.67
C GLY A 328 17.32 -5.21 12.60
N TRP A 329 18.32 -5.70 13.36
CA TRP A 329 18.60 -7.12 13.48
C TRP A 329 17.38 -7.89 14.04
N LYS A 330 16.78 -7.35 15.12
CA LYS A 330 15.61 -7.97 15.75
C LYS A 330 14.38 -7.95 14.85
N ALA A 331 14.18 -6.89 14.09
CA ALA A 331 13.07 -6.82 13.13
C ALA A 331 13.12 -7.99 12.12
N ILE A 332 14.32 -8.30 11.60
CA ILE A 332 14.53 -9.45 10.72
C ILE A 332 14.38 -10.76 11.49
N ASN A 333 14.95 -10.87 12.70
CA ASN A 333 14.84 -12.06 13.54
C ASN A 333 13.37 -12.47 13.77
N ASP A 334 12.55 -11.49 14.10
CA ASP A 334 11.14 -11.73 14.45
C ASP A 334 10.24 -11.85 13.21
N GLY A 335 10.64 -11.27 12.07
CA GLY A 335 9.78 -11.07 10.93
C GLY A 335 10.15 -11.87 9.67
N PHE A 336 11.36 -12.38 9.53
CA PHE A 336 11.75 -13.12 8.34
C PHE A 336 10.91 -14.40 8.17
N TYR A 337 10.49 -14.69 6.94
CA TYR A 337 9.51 -15.74 6.67
C TYR A 337 10.05 -17.17 6.92
N ASP A 338 11.35 -17.38 6.75
CA ASP A 338 12.00 -18.67 7.04
C ASP A 338 12.70 -18.60 8.40
N PRO A 339 12.23 -19.36 9.41
CA PRO A 339 12.81 -19.37 10.75
C PRO A 339 14.27 -19.87 10.78
N ASN A 340 14.74 -20.52 9.71
CA ASN A 340 16.12 -20.98 9.57
C ASN A 340 17.01 -20.04 8.77
N PHE A 341 16.53 -18.85 8.39
CA PHE A 341 17.29 -17.80 7.68
C PHE A 341 18.04 -18.35 6.44
N HIS A 342 17.39 -19.22 5.65
CA HIS A 342 18.00 -19.93 4.53
C HIS A 342 19.28 -20.70 4.92
N GLY A 343 19.30 -21.23 6.16
CA GLY A 343 20.42 -22.02 6.71
C GLY A 343 21.55 -21.21 7.29
N GLN A 344 21.38 -19.88 7.46
CA GLN A 344 22.36 -19.02 8.09
C GLN A 344 22.16 -18.95 9.62
N ASP A 345 23.25 -18.90 10.38
CA ASP A 345 23.19 -18.57 11.81
C ASP A 345 23.07 -17.04 11.97
N TRP A 346 21.84 -16.59 12.24
CA TRP A 346 21.51 -15.16 12.33
C TRP A 346 22.17 -14.49 13.54
N GLU A 347 22.37 -15.23 14.64
CA GLU A 347 23.09 -14.75 15.82
C GLU A 347 24.59 -14.58 15.54
N ASP A 348 25.21 -15.50 14.84
CA ASP A 348 26.61 -15.40 14.47
C ASP A 348 26.87 -14.28 13.47
N LEU A 349 25.92 -14.00 12.57
CA LEU A 349 25.98 -12.83 11.70
C LEU A 349 25.92 -11.54 12.51
N LYS A 350 25.09 -11.44 13.55
CA LYS A 350 25.09 -10.31 14.49
C LYS A 350 26.48 -10.10 15.13
N LYS A 351 27.04 -11.16 15.71
CA LYS A 351 28.35 -11.10 16.36
C LYS A 351 29.47 -10.63 15.42
N LYS A 352 29.40 -11.02 14.14
CA LYS A 352 30.36 -10.64 13.11
C LYS A 352 30.20 -9.20 12.65
N TYR A 353 28.97 -8.76 12.33
CA TYR A 353 28.75 -7.49 11.65
C TYR A 353 28.51 -6.31 12.58
N LYS A 354 27.95 -6.51 13.78
CA LYS A 354 27.71 -5.42 14.73
C LYS A 354 29.00 -4.66 15.12
N PRO A 355 30.12 -5.33 15.48
CA PRO A 355 31.36 -4.62 15.80
C PRO A 355 31.95 -3.82 14.62
N LEU A 356 31.63 -4.23 13.37
CA LEU A 356 32.02 -3.50 12.17
C LEU A 356 31.17 -2.26 11.99
N ALA A 357 29.84 -2.40 12.13
CA ALA A 357 28.89 -1.30 12.03
C ALA A 357 29.17 -0.20 13.08
N MET A 358 29.55 -0.59 14.30
CA MET A 358 29.91 0.37 15.35
C MET A 358 31.22 1.15 15.07
N LYS A 359 32.01 0.73 14.08
CA LYS A 359 33.20 1.45 13.61
C LYS A 359 32.94 2.29 12.36
N ALA A 360 31.71 2.29 11.86
CA ALA A 360 31.35 3.09 10.70
C ALA A 360 31.54 4.58 10.98
N SER A 361 32.22 5.29 10.07
CA SER A 361 32.47 6.73 10.21
C SER A 361 31.34 7.57 9.70
N THR A 362 30.47 6.99 8.84
CA THR A 362 29.32 7.66 8.25
C THR A 362 28.07 6.79 8.33
N ARG A 363 26.89 7.41 8.27
CA ARG A 363 25.62 6.66 8.17
C ARG A 363 25.57 5.77 6.93
N THR A 364 26.20 6.20 5.83
CA THR A 364 26.31 5.40 4.60
C THR A 364 27.17 4.14 4.81
N ASP A 365 28.28 4.24 5.52
CA ASP A 365 29.10 3.07 5.85
C ASP A 365 28.34 2.09 6.74
N PHE A 366 27.63 2.61 7.75
CA PHE A 366 26.77 1.80 8.60
C PHE A 366 25.72 1.05 7.77
N GLN A 367 25.01 1.76 6.86
CA GLN A 367 24.02 1.17 5.95
C GLN A 367 24.64 0.05 5.09
N ASN A 368 25.83 0.29 4.54
CA ASN A 368 26.50 -0.69 3.70
C ASN A 368 26.85 -1.95 4.49
N ILE A 369 27.41 -1.80 5.70
CA ILE A 369 27.76 -2.93 6.57
C ILE A 369 26.53 -3.73 6.97
N PHE A 370 25.43 -3.04 7.33
CA PHE A 370 24.17 -3.71 7.65
C PHE A 370 23.61 -4.48 6.43
N ASN A 371 23.65 -3.88 5.25
CA ASN A 371 23.23 -4.55 4.02
C ASN A 371 24.15 -5.73 3.63
N TRP A 372 25.43 -5.70 3.94
CA TRP A 372 26.30 -6.87 3.78
C TRP A 372 25.90 -8.03 4.69
N MET A 373 25.48 -7.73 5.92
CA MET A 373 24.92 -8.73 6.81
C MET A 373 23.63 -9.34 6.24
N LEU A 374 22.70 -8.50 5.79
CA LEU A 374 21.45 -8.97 5.15
C LEU A 374 21.73 -9.84 3.92
N GLY A 375 22.72 -9.46 3.11
CA GLY A 375 23.14 -10.21 1.92
C GLY A 375 23.58 -11.65 2.19
N GLN A 376 24.01 -11.97 3.40
CA GLN A 376 24.42 -13.35 3.76
C GLN A 376 23.24 -14.32 3.75
N ILE A 377 22.02 -13.84 3.99
CA ILE A 377 20.80 -14.68 3.96
C ILE A 377 20.45 -15.11 2.52
N ASN A 378 20.96 -14.40 1.51
CA ASN A 378 20.66 -14.65 0.10
C ASN A 378 19.15 -14.65 -0.17
N ALA A 379 18.45 -13.66 0.35
CA ALA A 379 17.02 -13.45 0.12
C ALA A 379 16.78 -12.15 -0.64
N SER A 380 15.80 -12.17 -1.50
CA SER A 380 15.35 -10.96 -2.21
C SER A 380 14.55 -10.02 -1.31
N HIS A 381 14.22 -8.84 -1.79
CA HIS A 381 13.32 -7.89 -1.12
C HIS A 381 13.78 -7.45 0.27
N MET A 382 15.04 -7.64 0.60
CA MET A 382 15.67 -7.16 1.85
C MET A 382 16.44 -5.87 1.60
N GLY A 383 16.62 -5.10 2.65
CA GLY A 383 17.45 -3.91 2.62
C GLY A 383 17.29 -3.06 3.86
N PHE A 384 18.38 -2.40 4.24
CA PHE A 384 18.39 -1.34 5.24
C PHE A 384 18.60 -0.01 4.52
N SER A 385 17.80 0.98 4.84
CA SER A 385 17.92 2.34 4.32
C SER A 385 17.83 3.36 5.44
N ILE A 386 18.78 4.28 5.45
CA ILE A 386 18.75 5.47 6.33
C ILE A 386 17.68 6.44 5.84
N GLY A 387 17.06 7.17 6.77
CA GLY A 387 16.19 8.31 6.45
C GLY A 387 16.97 9.36 5.63
N GLU A 388 16.29 10.04 4.73
CA GLU A 388 16.92 11.04 3.87
C GLU A 388 17.28 12.31 4.68
N ASP A 389 18.51 12.39 5.16
CA ASP A 389 19.22 13.64 5.43
C ASP A 389 20.34 13.82 4.39
N ARG A 390 20.04 13.62 3.13
CA ARG A 390 20.95 14.08 2.08
C ARG A 390 20.59 15.54 1.80
N GLU A 391 21.44 16.47 2.24
CA GLU A 391 21.52 17.76 1.59
C GLU A 391 21.57 17.49 0.09
N ASP A 392 20.62 18.04 -0.65
CA ASP A 392 20.65 17.97 -2.11
C ASP A 392 21.93 18.68 -2.57
N LEU A 393 22.96 17.89 -2.78
CA LEU A 393 24.10 18.33 -3.55
C LEU A 393 23.56 18.81 -4.89
N GLN A 394 24.10 19.91 -5.38
CA GLN A 394 23.75 20.53 -6.64
C GLN A 394 23.39 19.47 -7.71
N ARG A 395 22.14 19.47 -8.16
CA ARG A 395 21.65 18.61 -9.24
C ARG A 395 21.39 19.49 -10.46
N GLU A 396 22.21 19.33 -11.48
CA GLU A 396 21.95 19.94 -12.78
C GLU A 396 21.02 19.04 -13.58
N THR A 397 19.97 19.62 -14.14
CA THR A 397 19.00 18.95 -15.00
C THR A 397 19.35 19.20 -16.46
N THR A 398 19.69 18.16 -17.20
CA THR A 398 19.91 18.30 -18.65
C THR A 398 18.57 18.24 -19.38
N GLY A 399 18.26 19.23 -20.20
CA GLY A 399 17.09 19.25 -21.05
C GLY A 399 17.21 18.23 -22.19
N LEU A 400 16.18 17.40 -22.39
CA LEU A 400 16.14 16.37 -23.40
C LEU A 400 15.29 16.80 -24.60
N LEU A 401 15.90 16.84 -25.77
CA LEU A 401 15.21 17.19 -27.03
C LEU A 401 14.39 16.01 -27.61
N GLY A 402 14.77 14.78 -27.26
CA GLY A 402 14.18 13.57 -27.84
C GLY A 402 14.79 13.21 -29.21
N VAL A 403 16.07 13.46 -29.38
CA VAL A 403 16.85 13.06 -30.58
C VAL A 403 18.03 12.18 -30.20
N GLU A 404 18.37 11.26 -31.05
CA GLU A 404 19.70 10.63 -31.08
C GLU A 404 20.57 11.37 -32.10
N VAL A 405 21.82 11.61 -31.73
CA VAL A 405 22.73 12.43 -32.57
C VAL A 405 24.08 11.74 -32.77
N LYS A 406 24.67 11.98 -33.94
CA LYS A 406 26.01 11.53 -34.27
C LYS A 406 26.88 12.77 -34.55
N PRO A 407 28.06 12.91 -33.91
CA PRO A 407 28.96 14.01 -34.19
C PRO A 407 29.60 13.93 -35.55
N ASN A 408 29.63 15.06 -36.26
CA ASN A 408 30.37 15.28 -37.50
C ASN A 408 31.82 15.72 -37.19
N THR A 409 32.69 15.65 -38.19
CA THR A 409 34.10 16.02 -38.05
C THR A 409 34.33 17.49 -37.68
N ASN A 410 33.40 18.39 -37.99
CA ASN A 410 33.40 19.82 -37.63
C ASN A 410 32.74 20.13 -36.27
N GLY A 411 32.20 19.12 -35.56
CA GLY A 411 31.55 19.27 -34.28
C GLY A 411 30.03 19.50 -34.33
N SER A 412 29.44 19.73 -35.51
CA SER A 412 27.97 19.73 -35.67
C SER A 412 27.41 18.31 -35.44
N LEU A 413 26.11 18.21 -35.13
CA LEU A 413 25.48 16.94 -34.78
C LEU A 413 24.42 16.56 -35.80
N GLU A 414 24.58 15.40 -36.45
CA GLU A 414 23.58 14.80 -37.31
C GLU A 414 22.53 14.05 -36.48
N VAL A 415 21.25 14.35 -36.71
CA VAL A 415 20.13 13.65 -36.09
C VAL A 415 19.96 12.29 -36.73
N THR A 416 20.16 11.22 -35.97
CA THR A 416 20.05 9.83 -36.45
C THR A 416 18.72 9.19 -36.10
N ALA A 417 18.04 9.67 -35.03
CA ALA A 417 16.69 9.25 -34.67
C ALA A 417 15.94 10.39 -33.96
N VAL A 418 14.62 10.37 -34.09
CA VAL A 418 13.71 11.25 -33.36
C VAL A 418 12.72 10.38 -32.58
N VAL A 419 12.64 10.59 -31.28
CA VAL A 419 11.72 9.86 -30.37
C VAL A 419 10.33 10.46 -30.50
N ALA A 420 9.36 9.63 -30.85
CA ALA A 420 7.97 10.05 -31.03
C ALA A 420 7.40 10.71 -29.77
N ASN A 421 6.61 11.78 -29.95
CA ASN A 421 5.98 12.61 -28.94
C ASN A 421 6.94 13.45 -28.06
N MET A 422 8.25 13.29 -28.22
CA MET A 422 9.24 14.15 -27.57
C MET A 422 9.28 15.56 -28.21
N PRO A 423 9.88 16.55 -27.54
CA PRO A 423 9.92 17.92 -28.04
C PRO A 423 10.34 18.09 -29.50
N ALA A 424 11.31 17.32 -29.97
CA ALA A 424 11.78 17.35 -31.36
C ALA A 424 10.75 16.88 -32.38
N ASP A 425 9.85 15.97 -32.00
CA ASP A 425 8.81 15.40 -32.88
C ASP A 425 7.57 16.30 -33.00
N LYS A 426 7.39 17.25 -32.09
CA LYS A 426 6.20 18.13 -32.08
C LYS A 426 6.14 18.98 -33.35
N SER A 427 4.93 19.23 -33.85
CA SER A 427 4.69 20.00 -35.08
C SER A 427 5.34 21.40 -35.07
N ALA A 428 5.51 22.01 -33.91
CA ALA A 428 6.18 23.29 -33.75
C ALA A 428 7.70 23.23 -33.94
N SER A 429 8.32 22.09 -33.66
CA SER A 429 9.77 21.89 -33.76
C SER A 429 10.18 21.15 -35.04
N GLN A 430 9.49 20.08 -35.37
CA GLN A 430 9.62 19.26 -36.57
C GLN A 430 11.06 18.93 -36.98
N ILE A 431 11.90 18.54 -36.01
CA ILE A 431 13.24 18.04 -36.29
C ILE A 431 13.11 16.65 -36.95
N LYS A 432 13.93 16.37 -37.97
CA LYS A 432 13.89 15.13 -38.75
C LYS A 432 15.22 14.42 -38.73
N VAL A 433 15.19 13.12 -38.98
CA VAL A 433 16.38 12.32 -39.24
C VAL A 433 17.12 12.92 -40.45
N GLY A 434 18.43 13.07 -40.34
CA GLY A 434 19.29 13.72 -41.31
C GLY A 434 19.45 15.24 -41.14
N ASP A 435 18.71 15.87 -40.22
CA ASP A 435 18.96 17.26 -39.87
C ASP A 435 20.30 17.39 -39.13
N ILE A 436 20.96 18.54 -39.28
CA ILE A 436 22.25 18.83 -38.62
C ILE A 436 22.08 20.01 -37.66
N ILE A 437 22.22 19.77 -36.37
CA ILE A 437 22.22 20.81 -35.33
C ILE A 437 23.59 21.50 -35.36
N THR A 438 23.60 22.83 -35.53
CA THR A 438 24.84 23.63 -35.68
C THR A 438 25.09 24.59 -34.55
N ALA A 439 24.01 25.02 -33.85
CA ALA A 439 24.13 25.91 -32.68
C ALA A 439 22.96 25.72 -31.69
N VAL A 440 23.22 26.07 -30.42
CA VAL A 440 22.23 26.13 -29.33
C VAL A 440 22.33 27.50 -28.68
N ASN A 441 21.22 28.26 -28.59
CA ASN A 441 21.17 29.60 -28.04
C ASN A 441 22.26 30.54 -28.56
N GLY A 442 22.54 30.46 -29.87
CA GLY A 442 23.58 31.26 -30.56
C GLY A 442 25.01 30.71 -30.39
N THR A 443 25.24 29.73 -29.50
CA THR A 443 26.55 29.12 -29.33
C THR A 443 26.75 28.03 -30.42
N LYS A 444 27.71 28.26 -31.30
CA LYS A 444 28.05 27.27 -32.35
C LYS A 444 28.69 26.03 -31.79
N LEU A 445 28.24 24.86 -32.28
CA LEU A 445 28.83 23.57 -31.94
C LEU A 445 30.21 23.42 -32.61
N THR A 446 31.17 22.99 -31.83
CA THR A 446 32.55 22.74 -32.24
C THR A 446 32.98 21.36 -31.74
N LYS A 447 34.05 20.80 -32.33
CA LYS A 447 34.57 19.48 -32.01
C LYS A 447 34.88 19.27 -30.51
N ASN A 448 35.26 20.35 -29.79
CA ASN A 448 35.68 20.29 -28.41
C ASN A 448 34.58 20.72 -27.43
N LEU A 449 33.39 21.06 -27.92
CA LEU A 449 32.27 21.52 -27.09
C LEU A 449 31.33 20.34 -26.78
N ASN A 450 31.08 20.09 -25.52
CA ASN A 450 30.07 19.12 -25.13
C ASN A 450 28.66 19.71 -25.38
N PHE A 451 27.95 19.17 -26.32
CA PHE A 451 26.57 19.56 -26.65
C PHE A 451 25.66 19.55 -25.44
N TYR A 452 25.76 18.55 -24.60
CA TYR A 452 24.86 18.39 -23.45
C TYR A 452 25.10 19.46 -22.38
N SER A 453 26.28 20.09 -22.29
CA SER A 453 26.51 21.22 -21.37
C SER A 453 25.70 22.45 -21.77
N LEU A 454 25.33 22.59 -23.04
CA LEU A 454 24.43 23.67 -23.50
C LEU A 454 22.96 23.41 -23.19
N LEU A 455 22.63 22.20 -22.75
CA LEU A 455 21.29 21.80 -22.37
C LEU A 455 21.09 21.71 -20.84
N GLU A 456 22.14 21.98 -20.06
CA GLU A 456 22.03 22.04 -18.59
C GLU A 456 21.10 23.18 -18.17
N GLY A 457 20.19 22.91 -17.23
CA GLY A 457 19.19 23.87 -16.73
C GLY A 457 18.11 24.25 -17.74
N THR A 458 18.06 23.63 -18.92
CA THR A 458 17.11 24.01 -19.99
C THR A 458 15.80 23.20 -20.02
N ALA A 459 15.66 22.22 -19.13
CA ALA A 459 14.41 21.44 -19.03
C ALA A 459 13.22 22.36 -18.71
N ASN A 460 12.15 22.28 -19.50
CA ASN A 460 10.99 23.18 -19.50
C ASN A 460 11.26 24.64 -19.90
N GLU A 461 12.49 24.99 -20.30
CA GLU A 461 12.81 26.32 -20.79
C GLU A 461 12.80 26.37 -22.32
N LYS A 462 12.40 27.48 -22.92
CA LYS A 462 12.52 27.64 -24.37
C LYS A 462 13.97 27.89 -24.74
N ILE A 463 14.49 27.04 -25.62
CA ILE A 463 15.81 27.24 -26.23
C ILE A 463 15.68 27.37 -27.75
N TYR A 464 16.73 27.93 -28.33
CA TYR A 464 16.84 28.18 -29.75
C TYR A 464 17.91 27.25 -30.36
N LEU A 465 17.52 26.52 -31.41
CA LEU A 465 18.43 25.66 -32.18
C LEU A 465 18.59 26.21 -33.59
N GLU A 466 19.83 26.25 -34.08
CA GLU A 466 20.12 26.37 -35.49
C GLU A 466 20.30 24.99 -36.12
N VAL A 467 19.46 24.67 -37.09
CA VAL A 467 19.37 23.34 -37.71
C VAL A 467 19.51 23.47 -39.22
N LYS A 468 20.43 22.71 -39.83
CA LYS A 468 20.54 22.61 -41.28
C LYS A 468 19.78 21.41 -41.82
N ARG A 469 18.89 21.64 -42.78
CA ARG A 469 18.17 20.61 -43.55
C ARG A 469 18.50 20.76 -45.00
N GLY A 470 19.40 19.93 -45.51
CA GLY A 470 19.99 20.12 -46.81
C GLY A 470 20.72 21.46 -46.93
N ASN A 471 20.30 22.31 -47.83
CA ASN A 471 20.89 23.66 -48.05
C ASN A 471 20.17 24.76 -47.24
N THR A 472 19.13 24.42 -46.51
CA THR A 472 18.34 25.42 -45.75
C THR A 472 18.74 25.43 -44.28
N THR A 473 18.92 26.61 -43.70
CA THR A 473 19.07 26.81 -42.27
C THR A 473 17.70 27.10 -41.66
N LEU A 474 17.31 26.37 -40.66
CA LEU A 474 16.08 26.48 -39.91
C LEU A 474 16.37 27.02 -38.49
N GLU A 475 15.54 27.90 -38.04
CA GLU A 475 15.51 28.37 -36.65
C GLU A 475 14.41 27.62 -35.90
N VAL A 476 14.78 26.81 -34.93
CA VAL A 476 13.85 25.97 -34.19
C VAL A 476 13.80 26.38 -32.73
N ILE A 477 12.63 26.88 -32.29
CA ILE A 477 12.37 27.11 -30.88
C ILE A 477 11.78 25.83 -30.29
N ILE A 478 12.44 25.28 -29.28
CA ILE A 478 12.08 23.99 -28.65
C ILE A 478 12.11 24.15 -27.13
N ARG A 479 11.27 23.40 -26.44
CA ARG A 479 11.25 23.30 -25.00
C ARG A 479 11.63 21.87 -24.61
N PRO A 480 12.89 21.63 -24.19
CA PRO A 480 13.36 20.32 -23.77
C PRO A 480 12.56 19.75 -22.59
N ASP A 481 12.47 18.44 -22.50
CA ASP A 481 11.79 17.73 -21.41
C ASP A 481 12.81 17.27 -20.35
N PHE A 482 12.32 16.89 -19.15
CA PHE A 482 13.14 16.32 -18.06
C PHE A 482 13.50 14.85 -18.29
N SER A 483 12.67 14.12 -19.02
CA SER A 483 12.78 12.67 -19.16
C SER A 483 12.24 12.22 -20.53
N ASN A 484 12.86 11.20 -21.09
CA ASN A 484 12.38 10.51 -22.29
C ASN A 484 11.96 9.06 -21.98
N ARG A 485 11.84 8.72 -20.69
CA ARG A 485 11.64 7.32 -20.25
C ARG A 485 10.29 6.78 -20.70
N ALA A 486 9.22 7.56 -20.56
CA ALA A 486 7.87 7.16 -20.95
C ALA A 486 7.76 7.00 -22.48
N GLU A 487 8.29 7.95 -23.24
CA GLU A 487 8.25 7.97 -24.69
C GLU A 487 9.10 6.85 -25.30
N ASN A 488 10.28 6.58 -24.76
CA ASN A 488 11.11 5.42 -25.15
C ASN A 488 10.40 4.11 -24.87
N TYR A 489 9.74 3.99 -23.72
CA TYR A 489 8.93 2.82 -23.41
C TYR A 489 7.77 2.66 -24.41
N ASN A 490 7.02 3.73 -24.67
CA ASN A 490 5.91 3.72 -25.62
C ASN A 490 6.38 3.38 -27.05
N ALA A 491 7.52 3.90 -27.48
CA ALA A 491 8.13 3.57 -28.76
C ALA A 491 8.53 2.09 -28.83
N TRP A 492 9.09 1.55 -27.72
CA TRP A 492 9.44 0.14 -27.62
C TRP A 492 8.20 -0.76 -27.72
N VAL A 493 7.11 -0.45 -27.01
CA VAL A 493 5.83 -1.20 -27.07
C VAL A 493 5.23 -1.11 -28.49
N LYS A 494 5.21 0.08 -29.09
CA LYS A 494 4.69 0.30 -30.46
C LYS A 494 5.43 -0.56 -31.47
N GLU A 495 6.75 -0.67 -31.35
CA GLU A 495 7.54 -1.52 -32.24
C GLU A 495 7.23 -3.02 -32.07
N ARG A 496 6.98 -3.50 -30.81
CA ARG A 496 6.58 -4.90 -30.59
C ARG A 496 5.19 -5.18 -31.14
N LYS A 497 4.25 -4.25 -31.01
CA LYS A 497 2.94 -4.34 -31.67
C LYS A 497 3.11 -4.48 -33.19
N ARG A 498 3.92 -3.62 -33.80
CA ARG A 498 4.21 -3.65 -35.24
C ARG A 498 4.88 -4.97 -35.69
N LEU A 499 5.83 -5.47 -34.91
CA LEU A 499 6.50 -6.75 -35.19
C LEU A 499 5.51 -7.92 -35.03
N THR A 500 4.68 -7.93 -34.05
CA THR A 500 3.64 -8.97 -33.84
C THR A 500 2.69 -9.00 -35.04
N GLU A 501 2.22 -7.85 -35.48
CA GLU A 501 1.34 -7.73 -36.65
C GLU A 501 2.04 -8.24 -37.92
N LYS A 502 3.29 -7.82 -38.13
CA LYS A 502 4.11 -8.29 -39.25
C LYS A 502 4.32 -9.80 -39.23
N TYR A 503 4.72 -10.36 -38.07
CA TYR A 503 5.04 -11.79 -37.95
C TYR A 503 3.79 -12.68 -38.06
N SER A 504 2.62 -12.17 -37.61
CA SER A 504 1.36 -12.92 -37.62
C SER A 504 0.47 -12.63 -38.83
N ASN A 505 0.90 -11.79 -39.79
CA ASN A 505 0.04 -11.27 -40.87
C ASN A 505 -1.27 -10.68 -40.34
N GLY A 506 -1.20 -9.91 -39.26
CA GLY A 506 -2.32 -9.24 -38.64
C GLY A 506 -3.25 -10.12 -37.80
N LYS A 507 -2.98 -11.41 -37.59
CA LYS A 507 -3.85 -12.33 -36.86
C LYS A 507 -3.79 -12.18 -35.35
N LEU A 508 -2.66 -11.72 -34.80
CA LEU A 508 -2.42 -11.63 -33.35
C LEU A 508 -2.32 -10.20 -32.88
N GLY A 509 -2.80 -9.99 -31.62
CA GLY A 509 -2.56 -8.77 -30.85
C GLY A 509 -1.34 -8.90 -29.95
N TYR A 510 -0.89 -7.77 -29.39
CA TYR A 510 0.22 -7.71 -28.44
C TYR A 510 -0.09 -6.74 -27.31
N ILE A 511 0.17 -7.18 -26.08
CA ILE A 511 0.07 -6.36 -24.87
C ILE A 511 1.36 -6.51 -24.08
N HIS A 512 1.94 -5.38 -23.65
CA HIS A 512 2.99 -5.38 -22.63
C HIS A 512 2.42 -4.90 -21.30
N ILE A 513 2.65 -5.65 -20.22
CA ILE A 513 2.28 -5.28 -18.87
C ILE A 513 3.52 -4.69 -18.21
N GLN A 514 3.55 -3.36 -18.06
CA GLN A 514 4.73 -2.63 -17.59
C GLN A 514 5.08 -2.90 -16.13
N GLY A 515 4.06 -3.04 -15.28
CA GLY A 515 4.18 -3.34 -13.85
C GLY A 515 2.92 -4.04 -13.34
N MET A 516 2.98 -4.65 -12.19
CA MET A 516 1.84 -5.31 -11.55
C MET A 516 1.13 -4.35 -10.58
N ASN A 517 0.64 -3.22 -11.10
CA ASN A 517 -0.13 -2.22 -10.37
C ASN A 517 -1.49 -1.97 -11.05
N TRP A 518 -2.37 -1.21 -10.38
CA TRP A 518 -3.72 -0.98 -10.86
C TRP A 518 -3.76 -0.28 -12.22
N GLN A 519 -2.96 0.77 -12.42
CA GLN A 519 -2.88 1.48 -13.69
C GLN A 519 -2.47 0.57 -14.87
N SER A 520 -1.51 -0.34 -14.62
CA SER A 520 -1.09 -1.32 -15.64
C SER A 520 -2.17 -2.36 -15.90
N PHE A 521 -2.97 -2.72 -14.89
CA PHE A 521 -4.12 -3.60 -15.05
C PHE A 521 -5.22 -2.94 -15.89
N GLU A 522 -5.59 -1.69 -15.63
CA GLU A 522 -6.55 -0.94 -16.45
C GLU A 522 -6.08 -0.78 -17.91
N ASN A 523 -4.79 -0.50 -18.10
CA ASN A 523 -4.20 -0.48 -19.43
C ASN A 523 -4.29 -1.85 -20.11
N PHE A 524 -4.08 -2.94 -19.38
CA PHE A 524 -4.23 -4.29 -19.90
C PHE A 524 -5.66 -4.57 -20.34
N GLU A 525 -6.69 -4.23 -19.54
CA GLU A 525 -8.10 -4.38 -19.90
C GLU A 525 -8.45 -3.58 -21.15
N ARG A 526 -8.00 -2.33 -21.26
CA ARG A 526 -8.17 -1.51 -22.46
C ARG A 526 -7.53 -2.15 -23.69
N GLU A 527 -6.31 -2.65 -23.54
CA GLU A 527 -5.55 -3.24 -24.64
C GLU A 527 -6.11 -4.59 -25.09
N LEU A 528 -6.79 -5.36 -24.22
CA LEU A 528 -7.54 -6.55 -24.62
C LEU A 528 -8.57 -6.22 -25.71
N THR A 529 -9.19 -5.05 -25.63
CA THR A 529 -10.09 -4.55 -26.69
C THR A 529 -9.29 -3.90 -27.82
N ALA A 530 -8.41 -2.96 -27.53
CA ALA A 530 -7.71 -2.18 -28.57
C ALA A 530 -6.76 -3.02 -29.45
N ALA A 531 -6.01 -3.93 -28.84
CA ALA A 531 -5.08 -4.80 -29.57
C ALA A 531 -5.68 -6.17 -29.93
N GLY A 532 -6.74 -6.60 -29.22
CA GLY A 532 -7.38 -7.89 -29.38
C GLY A 532 -8.59 -7.91 -30.31
N LEU A 533 -9.17 -6.75 -30.66
CA LEU A 533 -10.35 -6.67 -31.52
C LEU A 533 -10.08 -7.27 -32.91
N GLY A 534 -10.91 -8.23 -33.30
CA GLY A 534 -10.76 -8.94 -34.58
C GLY A 534 -9.57 -9.91 -34.66
N LYS A 535 -8.75 -10.02 -33.61
CA LYS A 535 -7.61 -10.95 -33.57
C LYS A 535 -8.03 -12.36 -33.15
N GLN A 536 -7.22 -13.34 -33.56
CA GLN A 536 -7.47 -14.76 -33.26
C GLN A 536 -6.78 -15.20 -31.94
N GLY A 537 -5.77 -14.45 -31.49
CA GLY A 537 -5.05 -14.67 -30.25
C GLY A 537 -4.24 -13.44 -29.82
N ILE A 538 -3.60 -13.52 -28.65
CA ILE A 538 -2.84 -12.39 -28.11
C ILE A 538 -1.50 -12.84 -27.51
N VAL A 539 -0.47 -12.02 -27.70
CA VAL A 539 0.83 -12.14 -27.01
C VAL A 539 0.81 -11.22 -25.79
N ILE A 540 1.02 -11.77 -24.60
CA ILE A 540 1.13 -11.06 -23.33
C ILE A 540 2.58 -11.03 -22.90
N ASP A 541 3.17 -9.86 -22.78
CA ASP A 541 4.59 -9.68 -22.50
C ASP A 541 4.79 -9.10 -21.09
N VAL A 542 5.44 -9.85 -20.20
CA VAL A 542 5.84 -9.41 -18.86
C VAL A 542 7.36 -9.29 -18.72
N ARG A 543 8.09 -9.24 -19.83
CA ARG A 543 9.53 -8.95 -19.80
C ARG A 543 9.77 -7.56 -19.23
N PHE A 544 10.80 -7.42 -18.41
CA PHE A 544 11.18 -6.16 -17.73
C PHE A 544 10.13 -5.62 -16.74
N ASN A 545 9.15 -6.42 -16.34
CA ASN A 545 8.15 -6.05 -15.35
C ASN A 545 8.70 -6.27 -13.93
N GLY A 546 8.82 -5.19 -13.16
CA GLY A 546 9.40 -5.19 -11.80
C GLY A 546 8.48 -5.70 -10.69
N GLY A 547 7.29 -6.25 -11.02
CA GLY A 547 6.35 -6.81 -10.05
C GLY A 547 5.32 -5.81 -9.49
N GLY A 548 4.73 -6.17 -8.38
CA GLY A 548 3.63 -5.46 -7.69
C GLY A 548 2.67 -6.46 -7.05
N TRP A 549 1.34 -6.43 -7.42
CA TRP A 549 0.32 -7.22 -6.72
C TRP A 549 -0.88 -7.67 -7.57
N THR A 550 -0.95 -7.38 -8.88
CA THR A 550 -2.18 -7.56 -9.69
C THR A 550 -2.28 -8.90 -10.43
N THR A 551 -1.39 -9.86 -10.21
CA THR A 551 -1.42 -11.16 -10.92
C THR A 551 -2.77 -11.86 -10.85
N ASP A 552 -3.41 -11.90 -9.67
CA ASP A 552 -4.68 -12.62 -9.51
C ASP A 552 -5.82 -12.01 -10.32
N TYR A 553 -5.83 -10.68 -10.49
CA TYR A 553 -6.78 -10.00 -11.40
C TYR A 553 -6.53 -10.38 -12.86
N LEU A 554 -5.26 -10.44 -13.27
CA LEU A 554 -4.89 -10.87 -14.62
C LEU A 554 -5.31 -12.33 -14.87
N MET A 555 -5.09 -13.21 -13.89
CA MET A 555 -5.51 -14.62 -13.98
C MET A 555 -7.04 -14.74 -14.03
N ALA A 556 -7.77 -13.94 -13.25
CA ALA A 556 -9.24 -13.92 -13.30
C ALA A 556 -9.77 -13.55 -14.71
N VAL A 557 -9.12 -12.59 -15.39
CA VAL A 557 -9.47 -12.19 -16.77
C VAL A 557 -9.12 -13.29 -17.80
N LEU A 558 -7.97 -13.95 -17.63
CA LEU A 558 -7.42 -14.90 -18.60
C LEU A 558 -7.94 -16.33 -18.45
N SER A 559 -8.55 -16.68 -17.30
CA SER A 559 -9.05 -18.02 -17.01
C SER A 559 -10.56 -18.17 -17.15
N VAL A 560 -11.27 -17.12 -17.56
CA VAL A 560 -12.72 -17.15 -17.78
C VAL A 560 -13.07 -18.15 -18.86
N LYS A 561 -14.07 -19.00 -18.60
CA LYS A 561 -14.60 -19.97 -19.58
C LYS A 561 -16.02 -19.62 -19.95
N GLN A 562 -16.28 -19.59 -21.25
CA GLN A 562 -17.62 -19.42 -21.78
C GLN A 562 -18.41 -20.74 -21.59
N TYR A 563 -19.64 -20.65 -21.08
CA TYR A 563 -20.54 -21.79 -20.88
C TYR A 563 -21.86 -21.68 -21.66
N ALA A 564 -22.12 -20.51 -22.22
CA ALA A 564 -23.33 -20.23 -23.01
C ALA A 564 -23.01 -19.19 -24.10
N TYR A 565 -23.95 -18.92 -24.94
CA TYR A 565 -23.91 -17.80 -25.89
C TYR A 565 -25.27 -17.12 -25.97
N THR A 566 -25.28 -15.88 -26.41
CA THR A 566 -26.50 -15.08 -26.54
C THR A 566 -26.66 -14.52 -27.93
N ILE A 567 -27.89 -14.30 -28.33
CA ILE A 567 -28.23 -13.71 -29.60
C ILE A 567 -29.16 -12.53 -29.35
N PRO A 568 -28.73 -11.28 -29.55
CA PRO A 568 -29.57 -10.12 -29.41
C PRO A 568 -30.68 -10.10 -30.45
N ARG A 569 -31.83 -9.52 -30.11
CA ARG A 569 -32.91 -9.34 -31.07
C ARG A 569 -32.43 -8.50 -32.27
N GLY A 570 -32.68 -8.99 -33.46
CA GLY A 570 -32.26 -8.34 -34.71
C GLY A 570 -30.90 -8.77 -35.26
N ALA A 571 -30.09 -9.50 -34.46
CA ALA A 571 -28.82 -10.03 -34.94
C ALA A 571 -28.98 -11.28 -35.84
N ALA A 572 -30.06 -12.03 -35.71
CA ALA A 572 -30.46 -13.15 -36.56
C ALA A 572 -31.87 -12.98 -37.10
N SER A 573 -32.08 -13.37 -38.35
CA SER A 573 -33.41 -13.41 -38.99
C SER A 573 -34.14 -14.73 -38.71
N ASN A 574 -33.37 -15.81 -38.50
CA ASN A 574 -33.91 -17.14 -38.20
C ASN A 574 -32.99 -17.84 -37.16
N LEU A 575 -33.47 -17.98 -35.92
CA LEU A 575 -32.70 -18.54 -34.82
C LEU A 575 -32.36 -20.02 -35.06
N GLU A 576 -33.26 -20.82 -35.63
CA GLU A 576 -32.99 -22.25 -35.88
C GLU A 576 -31.82 -22.47 -36.84
N LYS A 577 -31.68 -21.60 -37.85
CA LYS A 577 -30.65 -21.72 -38.88
C LYS A 577 -29.35 -20.98 -38.57
N GLU A 578 -29.41 -19.96 -37.72
CA GLU A 578 -28.34 -19.01 -37.55
C GLU A 578 -27.70 -19.02 -36.16
N HIS A 579 -28.30 -19.71 -35.15
CA HIS A 579 -27.81 -19.67 -33.79
C HIS A 579 -26.35 -20.08 -33.66
N THR A 580 -25.87 -21.01 -34.45
CA THR A 580 -24.46 -21.47 -34.40
C THR A 580 -23.43 -20.41 -34.81
N LYS A 581 -23.89 -19.36 -35.56
CA LYS A 581 -22.98 -18.22 -35.88
C LYS A 581 -22.59 -17.44 -34.66
N PHE A 582 -23.32 -17.58 -33.55
CA PHE A 582 -23.16 -16.81 -32.31
C PHE A 582 -22.47 -17.61 -31.20
N ILE A 583 -22.02 -18.83 -31.44
CA ILE A 583 -21.51 -19.75 -30.43
C ILE A 583 -20.34 -19.16 -29.62
N ASN A 584 -19.59 -18.21 -30.16
CA ASN A 584 -18.49 -17.53 -29.50
C ASN A 584 -18.86 -16.17 -28.91
N HIS A 585 -20.16 -15.82 -28.90
CA HIS A 585 -20.63 -14.51 -28.42
C HIS A 585 -21.32 -14.62 -27.07
N TYR A 586 -20.67 -14.10 -26.02
CA TYR A 586 -21.23 -13.98 -24.68
C TYR A 586 -21.00 -12.55 -24.16
N PRO A 587 -21.98 -11.94 -23.50
CA PRO A 587 -21.87 -10.54 -23.04
C PRO A 587 -21.03 -10.40 -21.77
N PHE A 588 -19.75 -10.77 -21.82
CA PHE A 588 -18.82 -10.71 -20.69
C PHE A 588 -18.75 -9.30 -20.06
N SER A 589 -18.65 -8.27 -20.91
CA SER A 589 -18.54 -6.88 -20.45
C SER A 589 -19.79 -6.37 -19.70
N GLU A 590 -20.96 -6.96 -19.95
CA GLU A 590 -22.20 -6.65 -19.22
C GLU A 590 -22.31 -7.46 -17.91
N ARG A 591 -21.76 -8.68 -17.90
CA ARG A 591 -22.03 -9.69 -16.88
C ARG A 591 -20.93 -9.84 -15.83
N LEU A 592 -19.70 -9.45 -16.14
CA LEU A 592 -18.54 -9.58 -15.26
C LEU A 592 -18.04 -8.20 -14.81
N PRO A 593 -17.50 -8.09 -13.61
CA PRO A 593 -16.91 -6.84 -13.10
C PRO A 593 -15.55 -6.52 -13.74
N LEU A 594 -14.91 -7.49 -14.41
CA LEU A 594 -13.63 -7.38 -15.10
C LEU A 594 -13.82 -7.83 -16.55
N ALA A 595 -12.87 -7.45 -17.41
CA ALA A 595 -12.80 -7.99 -18.77
C ALA A 595 -12.63 -9.52 -18.79
N ALA A 596 -12.82 -10.14 -19.94
CA ALA A 596 -12.57 -11.57 -20.15
C ALA A 596 -11.85 -11.79 -21.47
N TRP A 597 -10.84 -12.67 -21.46
CA TRP A 597 -10.16 -13.13 -22.65
C TRP A 597 -10.32 -14.65 -22.78
N THR A 598 -11.06 -15.08 -23.80
CA THR A 598 -11.39 -16.50 -24.01
C THR A 598 -10.74 -17.12 -25.24
N LYS A 599 -9.90 -16.35 -25.94
CA LYS A 599 -9.14 -16.83 -27.10
C LYS A 599 -7.72 -17.28 -26.68
N PRO A 600 -7.01 -18.05 -27.50
CA PRO A 600 -5.65 -18.45 -27.22
C PRO A 600 -4.71 -17.27 -26.89
N SER A 601 -3.77 -17.50 -25.99
CA SER A 601 -2.71 -16.54 -25.66
C SER A 601 -1.37 -17.25 -25.50
N VAL A 602 -0.30 -16.49 -25.60
CA VAL A 602 1.08 -16.89 -25.31
C VAL A 602 1.69 -15.81 -24.41
N ALA A 603 2.48 -16.20 -23.43
CA ALA A 603 3.17 -15.24 -22.56
C ALA A 603 4.67 -15.19 -22.81
N LEU A 604 5.27 -13.99 -22.65
CA LEU A 604 6.71 -13.75 -22.70
C LEU A 604 7.23 -13.33 -21.33
N CYS A 605 8.32 -13.94 -20.89
CA CYS A 605 9.07 -13.51 -19.70
C CYS A 605 10.58 -13.46 -19.98
N ASN A 606 11.33 -12.78 -19.09
CA ASN A 606 12.78 -12.79 -19.11
C ASN A 606 13.35 -12.64 -17.68
N GLN A 607 14.69 -12.67 -17.57
CA GLN A 607 15.40 -12.55 -16.28
C GLN A 607 15.14 -11.24 -15.52
N ASN A 608 14.49 -10.27 -16.13
CA ASN A 608 14.04 -9.03 -15.49
C ASN A 608 12.52 -9.02 -15.18
N SER A 609 11.84 -10.14 -15.43
CA SER A 609 10.50 -10.38 -14.86
C SER A 609 10.70 -10.71 -13.38
N TYR A 610 10.24 -9.82 -12.48
CA TYR A 610 10.59 -9.82 -11.07
C TYR A 610 9.35 -9.86 -10.17
N SER A 611 9.43 -10.55 -9.02
CA SER A 611 8.40 -10.52 -7.98
C SER A 611 7.02 -10.95 -8.50
N ASN A 612 5.99 -10.11 -8.45
CA ASN A 612 4.64 -10.46 -8.89
C ASN A 612 4.55 -10.79 -10.40
N ALA A 613 5.51 -10.36 -11.23
CA ALA A 613 5.62 -10.79 -12.64
C ALA A 613 6.10 -12.24 -12.76
N GLU A 614 6.86 -12.73 -11.78
CA GLU A 614 7.22 -14.15 -11.68
C GLU A 614 6.03 -14.98 -11.22
N ILE A 615 5.26 -14.47 -10.24
CA ILE A 615 3.99 -15.11 -9.82
C ILE A 615 3.06 -15.24 -11.04
N PHE A 616 2.96 -14.21 -11.88
CA PHE A 616 2.24 -14.29 -13.15
C PHE A 616 2.75 -15.42 -14.02
N SER A 617 4.06 -15.52 -14.22
CA SER A 617 4.68 -16.54 -15.06
C SER A 617 4.46 -17.96 -14.52
N HIS A 618 4.58 -18.16 -13.22
CA HIS A 618 4.23 -19.43 -12.55
C HIS A 618 2.74 -19.76 -12.69
N ALA A 619 1.87 -18.80 -12.42
CA ALA A 619 0.41 -18.98 -12.48
C ALA A 619 -0.06 -19.29 -13.91
N TYR A 620 0.51 -18.60 -14.91
CA TYR A 620 0.19 -18.80 -16.32
C TYR A 620 0.42 -20.24 -16.76
N LYS A 621 1.50 -20.86 -16.29
CA LYS A 621 1.81 -22.28 -16.50
C LYS A 621 0.92 -23.19 -15.65
N ALA A 622 0.86 -22.97 -14.35
CA ALA A 622 0.13 -23.83 -13.42
C ALA A 622 -1.38 -23.91 -13.73
N LEU A 623 -1.96 -22.85 -14.25
CA LEU A 623 -3.35 -22.79 -14.68
C LEU A 623 -3.58 -23.21 -16.13
N ASN A 624 -2.51 -23.60 -16.86
CA ASN A 624 -2.58 -24.00 -18.27
C ASN A 624 -3.26 -22.94 -19.15
N ILE A 625 -2.96 -21.66 -18.94
CA ILE A 625 -3.54 -20.55 -19.71
C ILE A 625 -3.01 -20.57 -21.15
N GLY A 626 -1.72 -20.87 -21.32
CA GLY A 626 -1.04 -20.97 -22.61
C GLY A 626 0.44 -21.27 -22.44
N THR A 627 1.21 -21.18 -23.53
CA THR A 627 2.65 -21.44 -23.54
C THR A 627 3.42 -20.23 -23.01
N LEU A 628 4.36 -20.44 -22.09
CA LEU A 628 5.32 -19.43 -21.64
C LEU A 628 6.62 -19.54 -22.46
N VAL A 629 7.07 -18.41 -23.02
CA VAL A 629 8.25 -18.33 -23.90
C VAL A 629 9.25 -17.32 -23.35
N GLY A 630 10.54 -17.58 -23.48
CA GLY A 630 11.60 -16.65 -23.07
C GLY A 630 12.75 -17.31 -22.34
N VAL A 631 13.30 -16.64 -21.33
CA VAL A 631 14.30 -17.18 -20.42
C VAL A 631 13.76 -17.19 -19.00
N PRO A 632 14.33 -17.98 -18.08
CA PRO A 632 13.88 -18.02 -16.69
C PRO A 632 13.77 -16.63 -16.08
N THR A 633 12.77 -16.43 -15.24
CA THR A 633 12.55 -15.18 -14.51
C THR A 633 13.65 -14.95 -13.45
N PHE A 634 13.56 -13.88 -12.67
CA PHE A 634 14.63 -13.52 -11.73
C PHE A 634 14.83 -14.56 -10.60
N GLY A 635 13.76 -15.13 -10.06
CA GLY A 635 13.79 -16.03 -8.91
C GLY A 635 13.72 -15.30 -7.58
N ALA A 636 12.89 -14.25 -7.48
CA ALA A 636 12.80 -13.37 -6.33
C ALA A 636 11.34 -13.10 -5.95
N VAL A 637 10.74 -14.01 -5.21
CA VAL A 637 9.30 -13.94 -4.87
C VAL A 637 9.07 -14.11 -3.38
N ILE A 638 9.01 -13.00 -2.66
CA ILE A 638 8.64 -12.94 -1.25
C ILE A 638 7.73 -11.74 -1.02
N SER A 639 6.65 -11.90 -0.25
CA SER A 639 5.89 -10.74 0.22
C SER A 639 6.69 -9.98 1.27
N THR A 640 6.75 -8.67 1.14
CA THR A 640 7.62 -7.82 1.95
C THR A 640 6.85 -6.70 2.65
N GLY A 641 7.30 -6.38 3.86
CA GLY A 641 6.92 -5.21 4.62
C GLY A 641 8.15 -4.39 4.99
N SER A 642 8.00 -3.49 5.94
CA SER A 642 9.13 -2.74 6.51
C SER A 642 8.92 -2.45 7.99
N ALA A 643 10.01 -2.38 8.75
CA ALA A 643 10.06 -1.86 10.10
C ALA A 643 10.77 -0.50 10.09
N SER A 644 10.20 0.49 10.78
CA SER A 644 10.84 1.77 11.04
C SER A 644 11.61 1.68 12.36
N LEU A 645 12.81 2.25 12.40
CA LEU A 645 13.70 2.25 13.55
C LEU A 645 13.68 3.63 14.22
N ILE A 646 14.37 3.74 15.36
CA ILE A 646 14.31 4.91 16.23
C ILE A 646 14.71 6.23 15.55
N ASP A 647 15.65 6.18 14.60
CA ASP A 647 16.15 7.34 13.85
C ASP A 647 15.35 7.63 12.55
N GLY A 648 14.27 6.87 12.30
CA GLY A 648 13.51 6.92 11.04
C GLY A 648 14.08 6.06 9.92
N SER A 649 15.22 5.39 10.12
CA SER A 649 15.73 4.35 9.22
C SER A 649 14.72 3.24 9.04
N ARG A 650 14.82 2.49 7.94
CA ARG A 650 13.90 1.40 7.60
C ARG A 650 14.63 0.13 7.25
N VAL A 651 14.14 -0.97 7.79
CA VAL A 651 14.52 -2.33 7.37
C VAL A 651 13.37 -2.91 6.57
N ARG A 652 13.64 -3.25 5.31
CA ARG A 652 12.71 -3.99 4.46
C ARG A 652 12.78 -5.47 4.83
N MET A 653 11.65 -6.05 5.15
CA MET A 653 11.54 -7.36 5.79
C MET A 653 10.63 -8.29 4.98
N PRO A 654 11.16 -9.37 4.43
CA PRO A 654 10.37 -10.44 3.81
C PRO A 654 9.64 -11.25 4.89
N TYR A 655 8.31 -11.27 4.85
CA TYR A 655 7.51 -11.92 5.91
C TYR A 655 6.66 -13.09 5.44
N ARG A 656 6.58 -13.37 4.11
CA ARG A 656 5.75 -14.44 3.56
C ARG A 656 6.41 -15.06 2.33
N GLY A 657 6.71 -16.36 2.37
CA GLY A 657 7.15 -17.12 1.22
C GLY A 657 6.00 -17.53 0.30
N TRP A 658 6.30 -17.74 -0.98
CA TRP A 658 5.37 -18.23 -1.99
C TRP A 658 5.84 -19.58 -2.54
N TYR A 659 4.90 -20.50 -2.71
CA TYR A 659 5.19 -21.85 -3.17
C TYR A 659 4.29 -22.26 -4.33
N VAL A 660 4.85 -22.92 -5.32
CA VAL A 660 4.08 -23.52 -6.42
C VAL A 660 3.27 -24.68 -5.86
N LYS A 661 1.95 -24.64 -5.95
CA LYS A 661 1.06 -25.64 -5.32
C LYS A 661 1.35 -27.08 -5.77
N GLU A 662 1.58 -27.29 -7.07
CA GLU A 662 1.76 -28.61 -7.66
C GLU A 662 3.12 -29.24 -7.26
N THR A 663 4.18 -28.46 -7.37
CA THR A 663 5.56 -28.92 -7.14
C THR A 663 6.02 -28.71 -5.69
N GLN A 664 5.30 -27.92 -4.90
CA GLN A 664 5.66 -27.46 -3.56
C GLN A 664 7.01 -26.71 -3.48
N SER A 665 7.55 -26.31 -4.64
CA SER A 665 8.81 -25.57 -4.71
C SER A 665 8.61 -24.11 -4.30
N ASN A 666 9.58 -23.58 -3.54
CA ASN A 666 9.64 -22.18 -3.19
C ASN A 666 9.92 -21.35 -4.47
N MET A 667 9.18 -20.27 -4.67
CA MET A 667 9.41 -19.34 -5.78
C MET A 667 10.60 -18.40 -5.50
N GLU A 668 10.99 -18.23 -4.23
CA GLU A 668 12.25 -17.59 -3.89
C GLU A 668 13.41 -18.52 -4.25
N LEU A 669 14.38 -18.02 -5.01
CA LEU A 669 15.45 -18.79 -5.65
C LEU A 669 14.94 -19.87 -6.64
N GLY A 670 13.63 -19.85 -6.95
CA GLY A 670 12.95 -20.75 -7.85
C GLY A 670 12.28 -20.01 -9.01
N PRO A 671 13.05 -19.56 -10.03
CA PRO A 671 12.50 -18.80 -11.13
C PRO A 671 11.46 -19.60 -11.93
N ALA A 672 10.49 -18.92 -12.51
CA ALA A 672 9.59 -19.54 -13.49
C ALA A 672 10.37 -19.87 -14.75
N VAL A 673 10.45 -21.17 -15.07
CA VAL A 673 11.14 -21.65 -16.27
C VAL A 673 10.16 -21.71 -17.43
N PRO A 674 10.42 -21.01 -18.56
CA PRO A 674 9.58 -21.07 -19.76
C PRO A 674 9.42 -22.49 -20.34
N ASP A 675 8.30 -22.74 -21.01
CA ASP A 675 8.07 -23.96 -21.77
C ASP A 675 8.96 -24.02 -23.00
N ILE A 676 9.23 -22.84 -23.59
CA ILE A 676 10.16 -22.68 -24.72
C ILE A 676 11.28 -21.72 -24.31
N LEU A 677 12.46 -22.27 -24.10
CA LEU A 677 13.66 -21.51 -23.75
C LEU A 677 14.27 -20.89 -25.02
N ILE A 678 14.26 -19.57 -25.06
CA ILE A 678 14.84 -18.78 -26.16
C ILE A 678 15.26 -17.40 -25.66
N ASP A 679 16.43 -16.95 -26.04
CA ASP A 679 16.89 -15.60 -25.76
C ASP A 679 17.05 -14.78 -27.04
N ASN A 680 17.09 -13.46 -26.92
CA ASN A 680 17.45 -12.57 -28.00
C ASN A 680 18.98 -12.57 -28.19
N ASN A 681 19.45 -12.60 -29.46
CA ASN A 681 20.87 -12.41 -29.70
C ASN A 681 21.29 -10.96 -29.34
N PRO A 682 22.56 -10.75 -28.94
CA PRO A 682 23.03 -9.42 -28.53
C PRO A 682 22.79 -8.30 -29.56
N ASP A 683 22.82 -8.63 -30.86
CA ASP A 683 22.65 -7.69 -31.95
C ASP A 683 21.21 -7.64 -32.53
N ASP A 684 20.28 -8.44 -32.04
CA ASP A 684 18.89 -8.47 -32.54
C ASP A 684 18.22 -7.09 -32.45
N LYS A 685 18.40 -6.38 -31.33
CA LYS A 685 17.85 -5.03 -31.16
C LYS A 685 18.36 -4.06 -32.22
N ALA A 686 19.66 -4.07 -32.51
CA ALA A 686 20.28 -3.21 -33.54
C ALA A 686 19.81 -3.57 -34.94
N LYS A 687 19.44 -4.82 -35.17
CA LYS A 687 18.88 -5.32 -36.44
C LYS A 687 17.37 -5.18 -36.54
N GLY A 688 16.70 -4.56 -35.59
CA GLY A 688 15.24 -4.42 -35.53
C GLY A 688 14.51 -5.76 -35.42
N LYS A 689 15.13 -6.76 -34.74
CA LYS A 689 14.60 -8.10 -34.51
C LYS A 689 14.25 -8.30 -33.04
N ASP A 690 13.33 -9.23 -32.77
CA ASP A 690 13.01 -9.74 -31.44
C ASP A 690 12.73 -11.24 -31.59
N THR A 691 13.77 -12.05 -31.36
CA THR A 691 13.71 -13.51 -31.53
C THR A 691 12.76 -14.17 -30.53
N GLN A 692 12.72 -13.70 -29.30
CA GLN A 692 11.75 -14.17 -28.27
C GLN A 692 10.31 -13.92 -28.78
N LEU A 693 10.01 -12.69 -29.19
CA LEU A 693 8.69 -12.31 -29.71
C LEU A 693 8.31 -13.11 -30.95
N LYS A 694 9.26 -13.30 -31.89
CA LYS A 694 9.01 -14.10 -33.09
C LYS A 694 8.64 -15.53 -32.74
N THR A 695 9.36 -16.14 -31.78
CA THR A 695 9.09 -17.51 -31.34
C THR A 695 7.70 -17.61 -30.65
N ALA A 696 7.34 -16.63 -29.82
CA ALA A 696 6.02 -16.59 -29.18
C ALA A 696 4.89 -16.48 -30.24
N VAL A 697 5.05 -15.60 -31.22
CA VAL A 697 4.09 -15.47 -32.37
C VAL A 697 3.95 -16.78 -33.14
N ASP A 698 5.07 -17.40 -33.49
CA ASP A 698 5.06 -18.66 -34.26
C ASP A 698 4.42 -19.81 -33.46
N THR A 699 4.63 -19.82 -32.13
CA THR A 699 4.03 -20.81 -31.25
C THR A 699 2.51 -20.64 -31.18
N LEU A 700 2.02 -19.40 -30.99
CA LEU A 700 0.60 -19.15 -30.95
C LEU A 700 -0.09 -19.37 -32.28
N LEU A 701 0.55 -19.06 -33.40
CA LEU A 701 0.01 -19.32 -34.75
C LEU A 701 -0.20 -20.82 -35.04
N LYS A 702 0.54 -21.73 -34.37
CA LYS A 702 0.32 -23.18 -34.50
C LYS A 702 -0.89 -23.68 -33.70
N GLN A 703 -1.43 -22.86 -32.78
CA GLN A 703 -2.57 -23.21 -31.91
C GLN A 703 -3.89 -22.69 -32.46
N ILE A 704 -3.88 -21.80 -33.47
CA ILE A 704 -5.02 -21.18 -34.12
C ILE A 704 -5.02 -21.54 -35.60
#